data_b9192a5c737c4a29ec1ea9ffcf779e8e
#
_entry.id   b9192a5c737c4a29ec1ea9ffcf779e8e
#
_cell.length_a   1.000
_cell.length_b   1.000
_cell.length_c   1.000
_cell.angle_alpha   90.00
_cell.angle_beta   90.00
_cell.angle_gamma   90.00
#
_symmetry.space_group_name_H-M   'P 1'
#
loop_
_entity.id
_entity.type
_entity.pdbx_description
1 polymer ?
#
loop_
_entity_poly.entity_id
_entity_poly.type
_entity_poly.pdbx_seq_one_letter_code
_entity_poly.pdbx_strand_id
1 'polypeptide(L)'
;MKKIYILTLLLCFTSLGSSFAQTLKGHIYDANTNEPLVGAAVAYKLQGNQGVVSDIHGAYEIKLPEGGVDLVFSYVGYEDVLMPIVIDRREVITKNVYMKESTKLLEEVVVSAGRFEQKLSNVTVSMDVVKAGDIARQAPTDISSTLRTLPGVDIVDKQPSIRGGSGWTYGVGARSQILVDGMSTLNPKTGEINWNTVPLENIEQIEVIKGASSVLYGSSALNGIINIRTARPGLAPKTRFSAYLGIYGDAENDEYQWSDKSFWKEDKYSVKPILRGNLLSGVRNPIYEGFDLSHARRIGNFDVSGSLNLFTDEGYRQQGYNKRFRMGGNLTYHQPDMGMKLLNYGFNIDFLSNQYGDFFIWRSPTEVYKPSPFTNMGREDNNFHIDPFVNYVNPENGTSHKIKGRFYYSADNIVRPTQGASIMDILGNMGTDAQTIQNIAGGDYSSLYPALVGIGSGLINGNLEDAMNGVFTSLSNIFPNATTADYCDLISWVMDSGLPSDLGGLTNGQLPGDLIPWVSDVLNPSRNTPKTQTDKSTNYYLDYQFNKKWDSGAQITTGATYEHVRYNSAIMDEIYKSDNIAAFFQYDQRFWDRLSVSAGVRAEYYRVNNHHREAETKIFGTKVPFRPVFRAGLNYQLADYSFIRASFGQGYRNPSINEKYLRKDIGGVGVYPNLDIKPEKGFNAELGFKQGYKIGNFQGFVDVAGFYTQYKDMVEFQFGLFNNADYTMINSISDAIRMITGGQGFGIGAQFHNVSKAQIYGVEISTNGVYNFNKNTKLFYNLGYVYTEPRDADYKERNEAEDLYTDPLQMKEKSNTGKYLKYRPKHSFKATVDFQWKRINLGANVAWKSKILAVDYLMMDERPKAQLDLMDYVRGIAFGYSKGETLATYWKKHNTDYATVDMRLGVKASKEVAFQFMVNNLLNKEYSYRPMAVAAPRTFVVKMDITF
;
A
#
# COMPACT_ATOMS: atom_id res chain seq x y z
N MET A 1 9.36 87.04 19.99
CA MET A 1 9.04 86.20 18.79
C MET A 1 9.44 84.75 18.87
N LYS A 2 10.59 84.30 19.49
CA LYS A 2 10.97 82.85 19.55
C LYS A 2 10.07 81.97 20.45
N LYS A 3 9.30 82.55 21.44
CA LYS A 3 8.41 81.71 22.28
C LYS A 3 7.04 81.44 21.63
N ILE A 4 6.65 82.19 20.62
CA ILE A 4 5.37 82.01 19.92
C ILE A 4 5.56 80.82 18.89
N TYR A 5 6.70 80.71 18.24
CA TYR A 5 6.97 79.62 17.28
C TYR A 5 7.05 78.24 17.93
N ILE A 6 7.51 78.13 19.20
CA ILE A 6 7.54 76.87 19.94
C ILE A 6 6.15 76.45 20.35
N LEU A 7 5.27 77.43 20.75
CA LEU A 7 3.89 77.13 21.13
C LEU A 7 3.06 76.73 19.90
N THR A 8 3.30 77.32 18.73
CA THR A 8 2.61 76.94 17.47
C THR A 8 3.09 75.60 16.95
N LEU A 9 4.37 75.29 17.15
CA LEU A 9 4.91 73.97 16.79
C LEU A 9 4.40 72.88 17.72
N LEU A 10 4.24 73.16 19.03
CA LEU A 10 3.62 72.23 19.98
C LEU A 10 2.13 72.07 19.71
N LEU A 11 1.39 73.08 19.31
CA LEU A 11 -0.02 72.99 18.92
C LEU A 11 -0.22 72.27 17.59
N CYS A 12 0.75 72.30 16.63
CA CYS A 12 0.71 71.49 15.43
C CYS A 12 1.04 70.01 15.68
N PHE A 13 1.81 69.69 16.73
CA PHE A 13 2.06 68.29 17.11
C PHE A 13 0.90 67.66 17.93
N THR A 14 0.02 68.44 18.53
CA THR A 14 -1.16 67.93 19.25
C THR A 14 -2.37 67.76 18.35
N SER A 15 -2.30 68.14 17.08
CA SER A 15 -3.36 67.90 16.07
C SER A 15 -3.08 66.72 15.11
N LEU A 16 -2.08 65.93 15.41
CA LEU A 16 -2.06 64.56 14.89
C LEU A 16 -3.14 63.78 15.59
N GLY A 17 -4.34 63.95 15.09
CA GLY A 17 -5.55 63.32 15.56
C GLY A 17 -5.33 61.81 15.60
N SER A 18 -5.52 61.24 16.78
CA SER A 18 -5.71 59.79 16.95
C SER A 18 -6.84 59.39 16.00
N SER A 19 -6.47 58.81 14.85
CA SER A 19 -7.43 58.15 13.97
C SER A 19 -8.00 57.01 14.79
N PHE A 20 -9.12 57.21 15.45
CA PHE A 20 -9.79 56.12 16.17
C PHE A 20 -10.33 55.16 15.13
N ALA A 21 -9.58 54.08 14.91
CA ALA A 21 -10.00 52.99 14.08
C ALA A 21 -11.27 52.33 14.63
N GLN A 22 -12.26 52.21 13.78
CA GLN A 22 -13.50 51.47 14.07
C GLN A 22 -13.19 49.99 14.03
N THR A 23 -13.88 49.18 14.83
CA THR A 23 -13.61 47.77 14.95
C THR A 23 -14.77 46.93 14.44
N LEU A 24 -14.52 46.10 13.46
CA LEU A 24 -15.41 45.02 13.06
C LEU A 24 -14.93 43.70 13.71
N LYS A 25 -15.80 43.00 14.40
CA LYS A 25 -15.56 41.71 15.01
C LYS A 25 -16.68 40.73 14.71
N GLY A 26 -16.41 39.46 14.84
CA GLY A 26 -17.38 38.38 14.64
C GLY A 26 -16.73 37.04 14.54
N HIS A 27 -17.47 36.08 14.03
CA HIS A 27 -16.98 34.75 13.81
C HIS A 27 -17.19 34.35 12.36
N ILE A 28 -16.31 33.52 11.85
CA ILE A 28 -16.38 32.92 10.51
C ILE A 28 -16.70 31.45 10.66
N TYR A 29 -17.78 30.98 10.03
CA TYR A 29 -18.29 29.62 10.12
C TYR A 29 -18.41 28.98 8.74
N ASP A 30 -18.30 27.66 8.70
CA ASP A 30 -18.82 26.88 7.59
C ASP A 30 -20.34 26.96 7.50
N ALA A 31 -20.87 27.27 6.33
CA ALA A 31 -22.30 27.45 6.10
C ALA A 31 -23.13 26.16 6.22
N ASN A 32 -22.50 24.97 6.10
CA ASN A 32 -23.17 23.67 6.15
C ASN A 32 -23.09 23.03 7.54
N THR A 33 -21.88 23.12 8.16
CA THR A 33 -21.62 22.44 9.43
C THR A 33 -21.76 23.36 10.65
N ASN A 34 -21.79 24.71 10.46
CA ASN A 34 -21.66 25.72 11.50
C ASN A 34 -20.36 25.61 12.32
N GLU A 35 -19.34 24.92 11.79
CA GLU A 35 -18.04 24.86 12.44
C GLU A 35 -17.25 26.15 12.21
N PRO A 36 -16.47 26.63 13.20
CA PRO A 36 -15.64 27.82 13.02
C PRO A 36 -14.50 27.55 12.09
N LEU A 37 -14.26 28.46 11.16
CA LEU A 37 -13.14 28.38 10.23
C LEU A 37 -11.92 29.07 10.86
N VAL A 38 -10.95 28.27 11.29
CA VAL A 38 -9.72 28.71 11.95
C VAL A 38 -8.69 29.14 10.92
N GLY A 39 -8.17 30.37 11.04
CA GLY A 39 -7.18 30.90 10.08
C GLY A 39 -7.80 31.45 8.78
N ALA A 40 -9.12 31.64 8.73
CA ALA A 40 -9.77 32.33 7.63
C ALA A 40 -9.32 33.79 7.57
N ALA A 41 -8.91 34.25 6.39
CA ALA A 41 -8.40 35.62 6.21
C ALA A 41 -9.55 36.61 6.01
N VAL A 42 -9.41 37.76 6.62
CA VAL A 42 -10.27 38.93 6.43
C VAL A 42 -9.40 40.09 5.95
N ALA A 43 -9.48 40.45 4.70
CA ALA A 43 -8.60 41.44 4.08
C ALA A 43 -9.37 42.53 3.34
N TYR A 44 -8.75 43.71 3.19
CA TYR A 44 -9.26 44.75 2.33
C TYR A 44 -9.17 44.40 0.86
N LYS A 45 -10.24 44.55 0.09
CA LYS A 45 -10.27 44.17 -1.36
C LYS A 45 -9.24 44.89 -2.19
N LEU A 46 -8.94 46.17 -1.88
CA LEU A 46 -7.99 47.00 -2.64
C LEU A 46 -6.56 47.01 -2.06
N GLN A 47 -6.37 46.43 -0.86
CA GLN A 47 -5.09 46.40 -0.14
C GLN A 47 -4.87 44.98 0.43
N GLY A 48 -4.79 43.96 -0.44
CA GLY A 48 -4.79 42.55 -0.08
C GLY A 48 -3.74 42.09 0.94
N ASN A 49 -2.78 42.97 1.31
CA ASN A 49 -1.76 42.68 2.32
C ASN A 49 -2.09 43.22 3.71
N GLN A 50 -3.22 43.92 3.89
CA GLN A 50 -3.68 44.33 5.20
C GLN A 50 -4.94 43.57 5.57
N GLY A 51 -4.85 42.77 6.60
CA GLY A 51 -5.95 41.94 7.05
C GLY A 51 -5.65 41.27 8.38
N VAL A 52 -6.60 40.48 8.86
CA VAL A 52 -6.49 39.63 10.06
C VAL A 52 -6.90 38.21 9.68
N VAL A 53 -6.55 37.26 10.53
CA VAL A 53 -7.05 35.88 10.40
C VAL A 53 -7.90 35.53 11.61
N SER A 54 -8.85 34.62 11.41
CA SER A 54 -9.68 34.13 12.51
C SER A 54 -8.88 33.23 13.46
N ASP A 55 -9.21 33.34 14.74
CA ASP A 55 -8.60 32.53 15.81
C ASP A 55 -9.13 31.07 15.82
N ILE A 56 -8.75 30.30 16.86
CA ILE A 56 -9.17 28.90 17.06
C ILE A 56 -10.70 28.72 17.28
N HIS A 57 -11.42 29.78 17.57
CA HIS A 57 -12.88 29.78 17.69
C HIS A 57 -13.55 30.37 16.44
N GLY A 58 -12.77 30.66 15.39
CA GLY A 58 -13.25 31.35 14.20
C GLY A 58 -13.49 32.87 14.42
N ALA A 59 -13.10 33.40 15.56
CA ALA A 59 -13.33 34.83 15.88
C ALA A 59 -12.30 35.70 15.14
N TYR A 60 -12.75 36.82 14.63
CA TYR A 60 -11.92 37.83 14.01
C TYR A 60 -12.20 39.21 14.53
N GLU A 61 -11.20 40.08 14.54
CA GLU A 61 -11.30 41.49 14.88
C GLU A 61 -10.39 42.30 13.97
N ILE A 62 -10.98 43.18 13.15
CA ILE A 62 -10.27 44.05 12.21
C ILE A 62 -10.61 45.52 12.45
N LYS A 63 -9.59 46.37 12.51
CA LYS A 63 -9.76 47.80 12.61
C LYS A 63 -10.02 48.40 11.23
N LEU A 64 -11.09 49.17 11.05
CA LEU A 64 -11.51 49.73 9.78
C LEU A 64 -11.24 51.25 9.71
N PRO A 65 -10.87 51.77 8.51
CA PRO A 65 -10.79 53.18 8.27
C PRO A 65 -12.20 53.80 8.26
N GLU A 66 -12.30 55.12 8.46
CA GLU A 66 -13.58 55.87 8.31
C GLU A 66 -14.06 55.82 6.86
N GLY A 67 -15.35 55.54 6.65
CA GLY A 67 -15.96 55.43 5.32
C GLY A 67 -16.39 54.04 4.93
N GLY A 68 -16.66 53.83 3.64
CA GLY A 68 -17.03 52.54 3.06
C GLY A 68 -15.81 51.73 2.70
N VAL A 69 -15.79 50.47 3.10
CA VAL A 69 -14.71 49.51 2.74
C VAL A 69 -15.29 48.16 2.32
N ASP A 70 -14.73 47.61 1.26
CA ASP A 70 -15.00 46.21 0.84
C ASP A 70 -14.04 45.27 1.53
N LEU A 71 -14.55 44.35 2.32
CA LEU A 71 -13.80 43.28 2.91
C LEU A 71 -14.00 41.98 2.12
N VAL A 72 -12.93 41.19 1.96
CA VAL A 72 -12.96 39.85 1.42
C VAL A 72 -12.65 38.90 2.55
N PHE A 73 -13.58 38.00 2.82
CA PHE A 73 -13.38 36.85 3.69
C PHE A 73 -12.98 35.68 2.80
N SER A 74 -11.80 35.15 2.99
CA SER A 74 -11.28 34.04 2.20
C SER A 74 -10.75 32.93 3.10
N TYR A 75 -11.10 31.71 2.76
CA TYR A 75 -10.56 30.53 3.40
C TYR A 75 -10.31 29.45 2.37
N VAL A 76 -9.22 28.75 2.51
CA VAL A 76 -8.79 27.77 1.51
C VAL A 76 -9.83 26.65 1.41
N GLY A 77 -10.36 26.41 0.21
CA GLY A 77 -11.45 25.45 -0.01
C GLY A 77 -12.87 26.05 0.07
N TYR A 78 -13.01 27.33 0.32
CA TYR A 78 -14.30 28.01 0.43
C TYR A 78 -14.47 29.09 -0.65
N GLU A 79 -15.71 29.42 -0.96
CA GLU A 79 -16.03 30.57 -1.82
C GLU A 79 -15.72 31.86 -1.07
N ASP A 80 -15.01 32.78 -1.69
CA ASP A 80 -14.75 34.09 -1.10
C ASP A 80 -16.07 34.85 -0.87
N VAL A 81 -16.22 35.42 0.32
CA VAL A 81 -17.36 36.26 0.66
C VAL A 81 -16.94 37.73 0.63
N LEU A 82 -17.48 38.48 -0.33
CA LEU A 82 -17.31 39.94 -0.41
C LEU A 82 -18.36 40.62 0.44
N MET A 83 -17.91 41.45 1.39
CA MET A 83 -18.78 42.17 2.29
C MET A 83 -18.46 43.68 2.23
N PRO A 84 -19.29 44.48 1.56
CA PRO A 84 -19.19 45.92 1.65
C PRO A 84 -19.66 46.38 3.03
N ILE A 85 -18.87 47.16 3.72
CA ILE A 85 -19.20 47.72 5.03
C ILE A 85 -19.10 49.26 4.95
N VAL A 86 -20.17 49.92 5.31
CA VAL A 86 -20.20 51.38 5.48
C VAL A 86 -20.40 51.67 6.97
N ILE A 87 -19.51 52.42 7.56
CA ILE A 87 -19.52 52.73 8.99
C ILE A 87 -19.64 54.23 9.14
N ASP A 88 -20.71 54.66 9.78
CA ASP A 88 -21.07 56.07 9.87
C ASP A 88 -20.62 56.77 11.19
N ARG A 89 -20.27 56.05 12.22
CA ARG A 89 -19.75 56.54 13.52
C ARG A 89 -19.02 55.47 14.32
N ARG A 90 -18.33 55.88 15.40
CA ARG A 90 -17.50 55.07 16.34
C ARG A 90 -18.25 53.87 16.98
N GLU A 91 -18.55 52.82 16.22
CA GLU A 91 -19.24 51.64 16.72
C GLU A 91 -18.35 50.39 16.51
N VAL A 92 -18.43 49.47 17.49
CA VAL A 92 -17.97 48.11 17.32
C VAL A 92 -19.10 47.34 16.66
N ILE A 93 -18.90 46.97 15.39
CA ILE A 93 -19.87 46.18 14.63
C ILE A 93 -19.57 44.69 14.82
N THR A 94 -20.56 43.90 15.18
CA THR A 94 -20.44 42.45 15.24
C THR A 94 -21.13 41.82 14.03
N LYS A 95 -20.38 41.09 13.22
CA LYS A 95 -20.89 40.35 12.03
C LYS A 95 -20.32 38.96 11.99
N ASN A 96 -21.19 37.94 11.97
CA ASN A 96 -20.79 36.57 11.68
C ASN A 96 -20.88 36.32 10.17
N VAL A 97 -19.91 35.60 9.64
CA VAL A 97 -19.80 35.27 8.21
C VAL A 97 -19.89 33.76 8.05
N TYR A 98 -20.76 33.34 7.15
CA TYR A 98 -20.93 31.92 6.80
C TYR A 98 -20.39 31.69 5.41
N MET A 99 -19.28 30.97 5.31
CA MET A 99 -18.62 30.65 4.05
C MET A 99 -19.11 29.29 3.55
N LYS A 100 -19.32 29.17 2.24
CA LYS A 100 -19.70 27.91 1.59
C LYS A 100 -18.46 27.25 1.05
N GLU A 101 -18.37 25.93 1.21
CA GLU A 101 -17.33 25.17 0.52
C GLU A 101 -17.38 25.44 -0.98
N SER A 102 -16.21 25.68 -1.55
CA SER A 102 -16.09 25.87 -2.99
C SER A 102 -16.46 24.57 -3.71
N THR A 103 -17.46 24.63 -4.57
CA THR A 103 -17.82 23.50 -5.45
C THR A 103 -16.89 23.39 -6.66
N LYS A 104 -15.93 24.29 -6.78
CA LYS A 104 -14.95 24.29 -7.85
C LYS A 104 -13.85 23.26 -7.55
N LEU A 105 -13.88 22.13 -8.20
CA LEU A 105 -12.95 21.00 -8.02
C LEU A 105 -11.46 21.38 -8.12
N LEU A 106 -11.13 22.45 -8.83
CA LEU A 106 -9.74 22.94 -9.00
C LEU A 106 -9.29 23.89 -7.86
N GLU A 107 -10.19 24.33 -7.01
CA GLU A 107 -9.88 25.16 -5.82
C GLU A 107 -9.62 24.30 -4.57
N GLU A 108 -9.69 22.97 -4.71
CA GLU A 108 -9.39 22.01 -3.65
C GLU A 108 -8.03 22.24 -3.02
N VAL A 109 -7.97 22.10 -1.70
CA VAL A 109 -6.73 22.28 -0.92
C VAL A 109 -6.03 20.97 -0.73
N VAL A 110 -4.75 20.99 -1.04
CA VAL A 110 -3.86 19.83 -0.89
C VAL A 110 -2.59 20.22 -0.13
N VAL A 111 -2.00 19.28 0.57
CA VAL A 111 -0.79 19.49 1.38
C VAL A 111 0.40 18.72 0.83
N SER A 112 0.17 17.53 0.26
CA SER A 112 1.25 16.57 -0.03
C SER A 112 2.24 17.06 -1.08
N ALA A 113 1.83 17.87 -2.06
CA ALA A 113 2.69 18.27 -3.17
C ALA A 113 3.89 19.15 -2.74
N GLY A 114 3.74 19.95 -1.68
CA GLY A 114 4.77 20.86 -1.17
C GLY A 114 5.02 20.75 0.35
N ARG A 115 4.31 19.87 1.05
CA ARG A 115 4.22 19.82 2.53
C ARG A 115 3.63 21.11 3.15
N PHE A 116 2.91 21.88 2.36
CA PHE A 116 2.12 23.05 2.80
C PHE A 116 0.80 23.12 2.04
N GLU A 117 -0.16 23.85 2.59
CA GLU A 117 -1.49 24.01 1.99
C GLU A 117 -1.44 24.86 0.72
N GLN A 118 -1.96 24.30 -0.37
CA GLN A 118 -2.03 24.97 -1.68
C GLN A 118 -3.26 24.50 -2.47
N LYS A 119 -3.71 25.31 -3.42
CA LYS A 119 -4.79 24.91 -4.33
C LYS A 119 -4.32 23.84 -5.30
N LEU A 120 -5.15 22.84 -5.58
CA LEU A 120 -4.88 21.78 -6.55
C LEU A 120 -4.53 22.32 -7.94
N SER A 121 -5.10 23.47 -8.32
CA SER A 121 -4.79 24.18 -9.56
C SER A 121 -3.35 24.66 -9.67
N ASN A 122 -2.65 24.88 -8.55
CA ASN A 122 -1.27 25.38 -8.52
C ASN A 122 -0.22 24.26 -8.46
N VAL A 123 -0.65 23.02 -8.29
CA VAL A 123 0.24 21.87 -8.12
C VAL A 123 0.98 21.58 -9.42
N THR A 124 2.29 21.39 -9.33
CA THR A 124 3.19 21.16 -10.47
C THR A 124 3.33 19.69 -10.90
N VAL A 125 2.62 18.76 -10.24
CA VAL A 125 2.65 17.31 -10.50
C VAL A 125 1.24 16.77 -10.67
N SER A 126 1.08 15.59 -11.30
CA SER A 126 -0.22 14.88 -11.34
C SER A 126 -0.65 14.49 -9.94
N MET A 127 -1.87 14.84 -9.61
CA MET A 127 -2.46 14.56 -8.31
C MET A 127 -3.95 14.28 -8.37
N ASP A 128 -4.39 13.22 -7.70
CA ASP A 128 -5.80 12.92 -7.46
C ASP A 128 -6.15 13.19 -6.00
N VAL A 129 -7.38 13.61 -5.79
CA VAL A 129 -7.93 13.88 -4.46
C VAL A 129 -9.27 13.15 -4.32
N VAL A 130 -9.42 12.38 -3.24
CA VAL A 130 -10.68 11.73 -2.85
C VAL A 130 -11.16 12.34 -1.55
N LYS A 131 -12.34 12.96 -1.56
CA LYS A 131 -12.92 13.62 -0.40
C LYS A 131 -13.68 12.63 0.49
N ALA A 132 -13.92 13.02 1.74
CA ALA A 132 -14.77 12.27 2.68
C ALA A 132 -16.14 11.93 2.09
N GLY A 133 -16.76 12.87 1.34
CA GLY A 133 -18.04 12.66 0.67
C GLY A 133 -17.99 11.59 -0.41
N ASP A 134 -16.88 11.47 -1.16
CA ASP A 134 -16.67 10.41 -2.17
C ASP A 134 -16.49 9.05 -1.50
N ILE A 135 -15.69 9.00 -0.42
CA ILE A 135 -15.50 7.81 0.40
C ILE A 135 -16.82 7.34 1.00
N ALA A 136 -17.61 8.27 1.55
CA ALA A 136 -18.91 7.96 2.13
C ALA A 136 -19.91 7.41 1.09
N ARG A 137 -19.88 7.91 -0.18
CA ARG A 137 -20.72 7.38 -1.27
C ARG A 137 -20.29 5.99 -1.70
N GLN A 138 -18.99 5.72 -1.71
CA GLN A 138 -18.45 4.39 -2.07
C GLN A 138 -18.63 3.36 -0.95
N ALA A 139 -18.77 3.80 0.30
CA ALA A 139 -18.93 2.96 1.50
C ALA A 139 -17.94 1.80 1.62
N PRO A 140 -16.65 2.03 1.43
CA PRO A 140 -15.66 0.96 1.43
C PRO A 140 -15.62 0.26 2.79
N THR A 141 -15.25 -1.02 2.77
CA THR A 141 -14.94 -1.81 3.96
C THR A 141 -13.44 -1.85 4.24
N ASP A 142 -12.64 -1.47 3.25
CA ASP A 142 -11.20 -1.28 3.34
C ASP A 142 -10.74 -0.15 2.39
N ILE A 143 -9.64 0.52 2.73
CA ILE A 143 -9.14 1.69 1.99
C ILE A 143 -8.61 1.33 0.61
N SER A 144 -8.08 0.12 0.42
CA SER A 144 -7.53 -0.32 -0.87
C SER A 144 -8.61 -0.38 -1.95
N SER A 145 -9.86 -0.65 -1.59
CA SER A 145 -11.00 -0.65 -2.50
C SER A 145 -11.27 0.74 -3.08
N THR A 146 -11.20 1.79 -2.27
CA THR A 146 -11.31 3.18 -2.73
C THR A 146 -10.15 3.55 -3.68
N LEU A 147 -8.92 3.18 -3.32
CA LEU A 147 -7.75 3.47 -4.15
C LEU A 147 -7.80 2.76 -5.51
N ARG A 148 -8.38 1.56 -5.57
CA ARG A 148 -8.59 0.82 -6.83
C ARG A 148 -9.54 1.52 -7.80
N THR A 149 -10.37 2.46 -7.36
CA THR A 149 -11.23 3.25 -8.25
C THR A 149 -10.51 4.39 -8.96
N LEU A 150 -9.31 4.78 -8.48
CA LEU A 150 -8.56 5.88 -9.06
C LEU A 150 -7.83 5.46 -10.33
N PRO A 151 -7.87 6.28 -11.41
CA PRO A 151 -7.08 6.03 -12.61
C PRO A 151 -5.58 5.92 -12.29
N GLY A 152 -4.88 4.99 -12.94
CA GLY A 152 -3.45 4.80 -12.78
C GLY A 152 -2.99 4.28 -11.41
N VAL A 153 -3.90 3.90 -10.51
CA VAL A 153 -3.56 3.33 -9.19
C VAL A 153 -4.12 1.92 -9.12
N ASP A 154 -3.28 0.93 -9.02
CA ASP A 154 -3.63 -0.47 -8.80
C ASP A 154 -3.06 -1.00 -7.50
N ILE A 155 -3.70 -2.00 -6.93
CA ILE A 155 -3.18 -2.74 -5.77
C ILE A 155 -2.89 -4.16 -6.22
N VAL A 156 -1.62 -4.53 -6.26
CA VAL A 156 -1.14 -5.86 -6.62
C VAL A 156 -0.65 -6.54 -5.34
N ASP A 157 -1.43 -7.49 -4.85
CA ASP A 157 -1.09 -8.27 -3.64
C ASP A 157 -0.63 -7.39 -2.47
N LYS A 158 -1.49 -6.46 -2.04
CA LYS A 158 -1.28 -5.43 -0.99
C LYS A 158 -0.38 -4.24 -1.40
N GLN A 159 0.40 -4.33 -2.48
CA GLN A 159 1.28 -3.23 -2.93
C GLN A 159 0.56 -2.28 -3.89
N PRO A 160 0.60 -0.96 -3.67
CA PRO A 160 0.11 0.00 -4.66
C PRO A 160 1.08 0.08 -5.83
N SER A 161 0.53 0.01 -7.01
CA SER A 161 1.21 0.20 -8.29
C SER A 161 0.67 1.45 -8.95
N ILE A 162 1.41 2.54 -8.89
CA ILE A 162 1.05 3.79 -9.56
C ILE A 162 1.66 3.76 -10.95
N ARG A 163 0.81 3.89 -11.98
CA ARG A 163 1.21 3.86 -13.41
C ARG A 163 2.09 2.65 -13.78
N GLY A 164 1.78 1.48 -13.21
CA GLY A 164 2.54 0.25 -13.46
C GLY A 164 3.93 0.20 -12.81
N GLY A 165 4.26 1.11 -11.89
CA GLY A 165 5.57 1.21 -11.26
C GLY A 165 5.94 0.03 -10.36
N SER A 166 4.96 -0.72 -9.84
CA SER A 166 5.19 -1.92 -9.05
C SER A 166 4.51 -3.13 -9.68
N GLY A 167 5.16 -4.29 -9.61
CA GLY A 167 4.56 -5.60 -9.85
C GLY A 167 4.39 -6.36 -8.54
N TRP A 168 4.25 -7.68 -8.63
CA TRP A 168 4.21 -8.54 -7.45
C TRP A 168 5.62 -8.70 -6.85
N THR A 169 5.77 -8.42 -5.56
CA THR A 169 7.03 -8.50 -4.80
C THR A 169 6.83 -9.18 -3.44
N TYR A 170 5.86 -10.07 -3.33
CA TYR A 170 5.51 -10.71 -2.05
C TYR A 170 5.17 -9.72 -0.92
N GLY A 171 4.71 -8.53 -1.26
CA GLY A 171 4.37 -7.49 -0.28
C GLY A 171 5.56 -6.68 0.26
N VAL A 172 6.80 -7.06 -0.03
CA VAL A 172 8.01 -6.43 0.50
C VAL A 172 8.49 -5.30 -0.41
N GLY A 173 9.03 -4.22 0.16
CA GLY A 173 9.72 -3.19 -0.59
C GLY A 173 8.81 -2.27 -1.40
N ALA A 174 7.86 -1.58 -0.77
CA ALA A 174 6.99 -0.62 -1.44
C ALA A 174 7.77 0.49 -2.17
N ARG A 175 7.35 0.81 -3.40
CA ARG A 175 7.88 1.94 -4.20
C ARG A 175 7.01 3.19 -4.10
N SER A 176 5.88 3.09 -3.43
CA SER A 176 5.00 4.22 -3.12
C SER A 176 4.92 4.40 -1.62
N GLN A 177 5.05 5.64 -1.16
CA GLN A 177 4.94 5.98 0.26
C GLN A 177 3.47 6.11 0.64
N ILE A 178 3.06 5.45 1.72
CA ILE A 178 1.74 5.59 2.30
C ILE A 178 1.88 6.35 3.62
N LEU A 179 1.12 7.42 3.75
CA LEU A 179 1.17 8.31 4.89
C LEU A 179 -0.21 8.42 5.53
N VAL A 180 -0.25 8.50 6.85
CA VAL A 180 -1.40 9.00 7.61
C VAL A 180 -0.94 10.28 8.32
N ASP A 181 -1.60 11.40 8.02
CA ASP A 181 -1.23 12.74 8.51
C ASP A 181 0.25 13.11 8.29
N GLY A 182 0.80 12.62 7.16
CA GLY A 182 2.19 12.83 6.77
C GLY A 182 3.21 11.95 7.49
N MET A 183 2.77 10.95 8.27
CA MET A 183 3.63 9.93 8.90
C MET A 183 3.54 8.61 8.14
N SER A 184 4.69 7.99 7.85
CA SER A 184 4.75 6.72 7.10
C SER A 184 4.05 5.58 7.86
N THR A 185 3.26 4.78 7.12
CA THR A 185 2.65 3.55 7.63
C THR A 185 3.35 2.28 7.13
N LEU A 186 4.46 2.44 6.39
CA LEU A 186 5.26 1.30 5.96
C LEU A 186 5.87 0.60 7.17
N ASN A 187 5.86 -0.73 7.15
CA ASN A 187 6.56 -1.52 8.14
C ASN A 187 8.08 -1.28 8.01
N PRO A 188 8.78 -0.82 9.05
CA PRO A 188 10.17 -0.39 8.94
C PRO A 188 11.15 -1.51 8.58
N LYS A 189 10.83 -2.78 8.90
CA LYS A 189 11.69 -3.94 8.63
C LYS A 189 11.51 -4.51 7.22
N THR A 190 10.26 -4.48 6.71
CA THR A 190 9.90 -5.11 5.43
C THR A 190 9.67 -4.11 4.30
N GLY A 191 9.38 -2.84 4.62
CA GLY A 191 8.84 -1.88 3.66
C GLY A 191 7.45 -2.26 3.12
N GLU A 192 6.74 -3.18 3.79
CA GLU A 192 5.40 -3.63 3.44
C GLU A 192 4.35 -2.62 3.91
N ILE A 193 3.25 -2.54 3.18
CA ILE A 193 2.11 -1.72 3.56
C ILE A 193 1.14 -2.56 4.39
N ASN A 194 0.84 -2.10 5.59
CA ASN A 194 -0.23 -2.66 6.38
C ASN A 194 -1.49 -1.79 6.29
N TRP A 195 -2.40 -2.13 5.36
CA TRP A 195 -3.67 -1.40 5.18
C TRP A 195 -4.57 -1.41 6.42
N ASN A 196 -4.35 -2.38 7.33
CA ASN A 196 -5.12 -2.49 8.56
C ASN A 196 -4.82 -1.39 9.59
N THR A 197 -3.69 -0.67 9.43
CA THR A 197 -3.35 0.49 10.29
C THR A 197 -4.05 1.77 9.87
N VAL A 198 -4.71 1.82 8.70
CA VAL A 198 -5.35 3.04 8.18
C VAL A 198 -6.74 3.22 8.82
N PRO A 199 -7.04 4.35 9.49
CA PRO A 199 -8.30 4.61 10.18
C PRO A 199 -9.41 5.03 9.21
N LEU A 200 -10.06 4.07 8.54
CA LEU A 200 -11.12 4.32 7.54
C LEU A 200 -12.31 5.12 8.10
N GLU A 201 -12.61 4.95 9.38
CA GLU A 201 -13.69 5.60 10.10
C GLU A 201 -13.49 7.10 10.34
N ASN A 202 -12.28 7.60 10.15
CA ASN A 202 -11.91 9.01 10.45
C ASN A 202 -11.14 9.68 9.29
N ILE A 203 -11.39 9.29 8.04
CA ILE A 203 -10.72 9.91 6.89
C ILE A 203 -11.47 11.17 6.43
N GLU A 204 -10.74 12.28 6.30
CA GLU A 204 -11.20 13.53 5.69
C GLU A 204 -10.93 13.57 4.19
N GLN A 205 -9.70 13.21 3.79
CA GLN A 205 -9.22 13.33 2.42
C GLN A 205 -8.09 12.35 2.13
N ILE A 206 -8.04 11.84 0.90
CA ILE A 206 -6.92 11.07 0.39
C ILE A 206 -6.29 11.84 -0.77
N GLU A 207 -4.98 12.06 -0.69
CA GLU A 207 -4.18 12.73 -1.70
C GLU A 207 -3.22 11.74 -2.35
N VAL A 208 -3.30 11.58 -3.67
CA VAL A 208 -2.44 10.65 -4.42
C VAL A 208 -1.57 11.43 -5.40
N ILE A 209 -0.28 11.51 -5.13
CA ILE A 209 0.71 12.10 -6.04
C ILE A 209 1.26 10.98 -6.93
N LYS A 210 1.26 11.21 -8.25
CA LYS A 210 1.75 10.26 -9.25
C LYS A 210 3.11 10.73 -9.78
N GLY A 211 4.15 9.95 -9.52
CA GLY A 211 5.53 10.26 -9.91
C GLY A 211 6.48 10.48 -8.73
N ALA A 212 7.77 10.63 -9.03
CA ALA A 212 8.81 10.66 -8.02
C ALA A 212 8.69 11.88 -7.08
N SER A 213 8.61 11.61 -5.78
CA SER A 213 8.45 12.60 -4.71
C SER A 213 9.47 12.41 -3.58
N SER A 214 10.58 11.71 -3.86
CA SER A 214 11.59 11.37 -2.86
C SER A 214 12.29 12.59 -2.24
N VAL A 215 12.29 13.74 -2.88
CA VAL A 215 12.87 14.99 -2.31
C VAL A 215 12.20 15.34 -0.99
N LEU A 216 10.87 15.31 -0.91
CA LEU A 216 10.14 15.67 0.30
C LEU A 216 9.92 14.49 1.25
N TYR A 217 9.83 13.26 0.73
CA TYR A 217 9.35 12.10 1.48
C TYR A 217 10.35 10.96 1.57
N GLY A 218 11.54 11.09 0.97
CA GLY A 218 12.63 10.14 1.09
C GLY A 218 12.45 8.85 0.31
N SER A 219 13.05 7.79 0.84
CA SER A 219 12.97 6.43 0.31
C SER A 219 11.52 5.96 0.15
N SER A 220 11.26 5.07 -0.82
CA SER A 220 9.93 4.53 -1.15
C SER A 220 8.92 5.51 -1.78
N ALA A 221 9.27 6.79 -1.99
CA ALA A 221 8.45 7.74 -2.76
C ALA A 221 8.88 7.81 -4.24
N LEU A 222 9.38 6.71 -4.80
CA LEU A 222 9.91 6.63 -6.17
C LEU A 222 8.79 6.66 -7.23
N ASN A 223 7.64 6.01 -6.96
CA ASN A 223 6.48 5.98 -7.86
C ASN A 223 5.42 7.01 -7.49
N GLY A 224 5.43 7.49 -6.26
CA GLY A 224 4.45 8.45 -5.77
C GLY A 224 4.13 8.29 -4.29
N ILE A 225 3.07 8.98 -3.89
CA ILE A 225 2.65 9.08 -2.49
C ILE A 225 1.14 8.94 -2.43
N ILE A 226 0.68 8.23 -1.42
CA ILE A 226 -0.73 8.21 -0.99
C ILE A 226 -0.74 8.76 0.43
N ASN A 227 -1.26 9.96 0.60
CA ASN A 227 -1.38 10.59 1.92
C ASN A 227 -2.85 10.65 2.34
N ILE A 228 -3.14 10.04 3.48
CA ILE A 228 -4.46 9.94 4.08
C ILE A 228 -4.51 10.97 5.21
N ARG A 229 -5.42 11.91 5.10
CA ARG A 229 -5.65 12.92 6.12
C ARG A 229 -6.82 12.51 7.00
N THR A 230 -6.62 12.56 8.30
CA THR A 230 -7.69 12.30 9.27
C THR A 230 -8.49 13.57 9.54
N ALA A 231 -9.78 13.40 9.84
CA ALA A 231 -10.67 14.50 10.19
C ALA A 231 -10.28 15.12 11.53
N ARG A 232 -10.24 16.44 11.57
CA ARG A 232 -9.98 17.19 12.82
C ARG A 232 -11.26 17.35 13.61
N PRO A 233 -11.20 17.30 14.98
CA PRO A 233 -12.34 17.61 15.81
C PRO A 233 -12.86 19.03 15.59
N GLY A 234 -14.17 19.16 15.38
CA GLY A 234 -14.87 20.43 15.35
C GLY A 234 -15.37 20.88 16.73
N LEU A 235 -16.02 22.03 16.80
CA LEU A 235 -16.68 22.49 18.03
C LEU A 235 -17.90 21.63 18.41
N ALA A 236 -18.66 21.17 17.40
CA ALA A 236 -19.77 20.26 17.64
C ALA A 236 -19.20 18.84 17.82
N PRO A 237 -19.62 18.13 18.87
CA PRO A 237 -19.27 16.70 19.00
C PRO A 237 -19.79 15.93 17.79
N LYS A 238 -18.97 15.02 17.27
CA LYS A 238 -19.36 14.15 16.16
C LYS A 238 -19.03 12.71 16.52
N THR A 239 -20.08 11.91 16.59
CA THR A 239 -19.94 10.47 16.81
C THR A 239 -20.39 9.75 15.54
N ARG A 240 -19.62 8.81 15.07
CA ARG A 240 -19.98 7.93 13.95
C ARG A 240 -19.87 6.48 14.39
N PHE A 241 -20.91 5.73 14.12
CA PHE A 241 -20.95 4.28 14.26
C PHE A 241 -21.25 3.67 12.90
N SER A 242 -20.51 2.65 12.49
CA SER A 242 -20.77 1.85 11.29
C SER A 242 -20.77 0.38 11.63
N ALA A 243 -21.71 -0.37 11.08
CA ALA A 243 -21.72 -1.83 11.13
C ALA A 243 -21.97 -2.37 9.73
N TYR A 244 -21.25 -3.43 9.36
CA TYR A 244 -21.42 -4.06 8.05
C TYR A 244 -21.26 -5.57 8.12
N LEU A 245 -21.95 -6.22 7.18
CA LEU A 245 -21.93 -7.66 6.96
C LEU A 245 -21.75 -7.92 5.48
N GLY A 246 -20.79 -8.76 5.13
CA GLY A 246 -20.56 -9.25 3.77
C GLY A 246 -20.72 -10.77 3.68
N ILE A 247 -21.25 -11.24 2.57
CA ILE A 247 -21.41 -12.67 2.25
C ILE A 247 -20.75 -12.91 0.90
N TYR A 248 -19.79 -13.82 0.86
CA TYR A 248 -19.19 -14.28 -0.40
C TYR A 248 -20.16 -15.19 -1.14
N GLY A 249 -20.41 -14.92 -2.42
CA GLY A 249 -21.19 -15.78 -3.30
C GLY A 249 -20.38 -16.98 -3.79
N ASP A 250 -21.04 -17.86 -4.52
CA ASP A 250 -20.37 -19.00 -5.15
C ASP A 250 -19.39 -18.55 -6.23
N ALA A 251 -18.33 -19.31 -6.44
CA ALA A 251 -17.37 -19.05 -7.51
C ALA A 251 -18.02 -19.16 -8.92
N GLU A 252 -17.44 -18.51 -9.92
CA GLU A 252 -17.86 -18.65 -11.33
C GLU A 252 -17.70 -20.12 -11.79
N ASN A 253 -16.63 -20.77 -11.37
CA ASN A 253 -16.37 -22.17 -11.67
C ASN A 253 -16.98 -23.07 -10.59
N ASP A 254 -17.87 -23.98 -11.00
CA ASP A 254 -18.58 -24.91 -10.11
C ASP A 254 -17.62 -25.87 -9.36
N GLU A 255 -16.44 -26.14 -9.89
CA GLU A 255 -15.41 -26.96 -9.21
C GLU A 255 -14.86 -26.30 -7.92
N TYR A 256 -15.01 -24.99 -7.76
CA TYR A 256 -14.50 -24.24 -6.60
C TYR A 256 -15.59 -23.92 -5.56
N GLN A 257 -16.73 -24.57 -5.61
CA GLN A 257 -17.88 -24.22 -4.77
C GLN A 257 -17.66 -24.50 -3.30
N TRP A 258 -18.15 -23.60 -2.46
CA TRP A 258 -18.18 -23.65 -1.00
C TRP A 258 -19.10 -24.76 -0.45
N SER A 259 -19.85 -25.47 -1.28
CA SER A 259 -20.81 -26.51 -0.90
C SER A 259 -20.15 -27.76 -0.34
N ASP A 260 -18.88 -27.99 -0.59
CA ASP A 260 -18.13 -29.06 0.02
C ASP A 260 -17.77 -28.70 1.47
N LYS A 261 -18.52 -29.29 2.41
CA LYS A 261 -18.32 -29.05 3.85
C LYS A 261 -16.96 -29.52 4.37
N SER A 262 -16.26 -30.39 3.66
CA SER A 262 -14.91 -30.82 4.02
C SER A 262 -13.90 -29.68 3.89
N PHE A 263 -14.13 -28.76 2.94
CA PHE A 263 -13.29 -27.59 2.70
C PHE A 263 -13.10 -26.70 3.95
N TRP A 264 -14.15 -26.54 4.77
CA TRP A 264 -14.14 -25.66 5.95
C TRP A 264 -13.89 -26.37 7.29
N LYS A 265 -14.04 -27.70 7.33
CA LYS A 265 -13.87 -28.48 8.55
C LYS A 265 -12.41 -28.60 9.01
N GLU A 266 -11.47 -28.46 8.10
CA GLU A 266 -10.05 -28.66 8.36
C GLU A 266 -9.36 -27.42 8.94
N ASP A 267 -10.02 -26.27 8.95
CA ASP A 267 -9.42 -25.01 9.37
C ASP A 267 -9.51 -24.80 10.89
N LYS A 268 -8.54 -25.31 11.65
CA LYS A 268 -8.42 -25.12 13.10
C LYS A 268 -8.22 -23.66 13.53
N TYR A 269 -7.82 -22.80 12.60
CA TYR A 269 -7.53 -21.39 12.83
C TYR A 269 -8.61 -20.47 12.28
N SER A 270 -9.74 -21.01 11.83
CA SER A 270 -10.84 -20.20 11.33
C SER A 270 -11.36 -19.27 12.44
N VAL A 271 -11.48 -18.00 12.09
CA VAL A 271 -12.13 -17.01 12.94
C VAL A 271 -13.64 -17.23 12.87
N LYS A 272 -14.33 -17.02 13.99
CA LYS A 272 -15.79 -17.13 14.02
C LYS A 272 -16.39 -15.74 14.16
N PRO A 273 -17.08 -15.22 13.11
CA PRO A 273 -17.85 -13.99 13.21
C PRO A 273 -18.93 -14.09 14.29
N ILE A 274 -19.23 -12.98 14.95
CA ILE A 274 -20.23 -12.90 16.03
C ILE A 274 -21.62 -13.20 15.49
N LEU A 275 -21.93 -12.68 14.29
CA LEU A 275 -23.26 -12.83 13.67
C LEU A 275 -23.53 -14.24 13.16
N ARG A 276 -22.50 -15.03 12.85
CA ARG A 276 -22.68 -16.39 12.32
C ARG A 276 -23.41 -17.30 13.29
N GLY A 277 -23.04 -17.28 14.57
CA GLY A 277 -23.64 -18.16 15.57
C GLY A 277 -25.08 -17.84 15.92
N ASN A 278 -25.46 -16.57 15.86
CA ASN A 278 -26.74 -16.06 16.36
C ASN A 278 -27.77 -15.81 15.22
N LEU A 279 -27.35 -15.22 14.12
CA LEU A 279 -28.26 -14.74 13.07
C LEU A 279 -28.15 -15.54 11.78
N LEU A 280 -26.98 -16.09 11.47
CA LEU A 280 -26.64 -16.66 10.17
C LEU A 280 -26.24 -18.15 10.23
N SER A 281 -26.72 -18.88 11.22
CA SER A 281 -26.40 -20.31 11.42
C SER A 281 -26.74 -21.21 10.22
N GLY A 282 -27.69 -20.80 9.35
CA GLY A 282 -28.08 -21.51 8.14
C GLY A 282 -27.31 -21.10 6.86
N VAL A 283 -26.48 -20.03 6.93
CA VAL A 283 -25.69 -19.55 5.78
C VAL A 283 -24.44 -20.42 5.64
N ARG A 284 -24.26 -21.04 4.48
CA ARG A 284 -23.10 -21.93 4.19
C ARG A 284 -21.89 -21.14 3.73
N ASN A 285 -22.09 -20.10 2.96
CA ASN A 285 -21.06 -19.27 2.37
C ASN A 285 -20.26 -18.52 3.44
N PRO A 286 -18.95 -18.25 3.21
CA PRO A 286 -18.15 -17.45 4.12
C PRO A 286 -18.71 -16.04 4.27
N ILE A 287 -18.52 -15.47 5.46
CA ILE A 287 -18.97 -14.12 5.77
C ILE A 287 -17.84 -13.30 6.36
N TYR A 288 -17.98 -11.99 6.26
CA TYR A 288 -17.20 -11.05 7.04
C TYR A 288 -18.10 -9.99 7.67
N GLU A 289 -17.67 -9.48 8.81
CA GLU A 289 -18.37 -8.45 9.55
C GLU A 289 -17.40 -7.41 10.11
N GLY A 290 -17.88 -6.21 10.30
CA GLY A 290 -17.08 -5.15 10.90
C GLY A 290 -17.94 -4.14 11.65
N PHE A 291 -17.31 -3.54 12.67
CA PHE A 291 -17.88 -2.51 13.53
C PHE A 291 -16.86 -1.39 13.67
N ASP A 292 -17.25 -0.19 13.32
CA ASP A 292 -16.44 1.01 13.45
C ASP A 292 -17.13 2.00 14.38
N LEU A 293 -16.38 2.59 15.29
CA LEU A 293 -16.82 3.68 16.17
C LEU A 293 -15.77 4.78 16.11
N SER A 294 -16.20 6.01 15.88
CA SER A 294 -15.34 7.16 16.08
C SER A 294 -16.09 8.28 16.80
N HIS A 295 -15.37 8.99 17.65
CA HIS A 295 -15.86 10.19 18.34
C HIS A 295 -14.80 11.28 18.27
N ALA A 296 -15.21 12.50 17.95
CA ALA A 296 -14.33 13.65 17.91
C ALA A 296 -15.05 14.90 18.46
N ARG A 297 -14.39 15.67 19.30
CA ARG A 297 -14.90 16.95 19.82
C ARG A 297 -13.79 17.85 20.31
N ARG A 298 -14.08 19.15 20.34
CA ARG A 298 -13.27 20.16 21.03
C ARG A 298 -13.83 20.39 22.45
N ILE A 299 -12.95 20.38 23.45
CA ILE A 299 -13.27 20.63 24.87
C ILE A 299 -12.37 21.78 25.36
N GLY A 300 -12.87 23.01 25.40
CA GLY A 300 -12.03 24.18 25.65
C GLY A 300 -10.92 24.28 24.59
N ASN A 301 -9.67 24.26 25.05
CA ASN A 301 -8.48 24.30 24.17
C ASN A 301 -7.98 22.94 23.74
N PHE A 302 -8.69 21.86 24.05
CA PHE A 302 -8.31 20.50 23.67
C PHE A 302 -9.16 19.98 22.52
N ASP A 303 -8.51 19.49 21.46
CA ASP A 303 -9.12 18.63 20.48
C ASP A 303 -8.88 17.19 20.89
N VAL A 304 -9.97 16.43 21.01
CA VAL A 304 -9.93 15.01 21.40
C VAL A 304 -10.66 14.20 20.36
N SER A 305 -10.00 13.17 19.84
CA SER A 305 -10.67 12.16 19.02
C SER A 305 -10.23 10.75 19.39
N GLY A 306 -11.14 9.79 19.20
CA GLY A 306 -10.88 8.38 19.39
C GLY A 306 -11.62 7.55 18.35
N SER A 307 -11.05 6.41 18.00
CA SER A 307 -11.64 5.46 17.07
C SER A 307 -11.39 4.02 17.51
N LEU A 308 -12.34 3.16 17.16
CA LEU A 308 -12.31 1.71 17.41
C LEU A 308 -12.79 1.00 16.14
N ASN A 309 -12.06 -0.02 15.70
CA ASN A 309 -12.47 -0.92 14.63
C ASN A 309 -12.37 -2.37 15.09
N LEU A 310 -13.43 -3.13 14.88
CA LEU A 310 -13.50 -4.57 15.02
C LEU A 310 -13.84 -5.16 13.66
N PHE A 311 -13.07 -6.13 13.21
CA PHE A 311 -13.29 -6.77 11.92
C PHE A 311 -13.02 -8.27 12.02
N THR A 312 -13.90 -9.06 11.43
CA THR A 312 -13.74 -10.52 11.35
C THR A 312 -14.15 -10.97 9.96
N ASP A 313 -13.30 -11.71 9.28
CA ASP A 313 -13.50 -12.27 7.95
C ASP A 313 -13.12 -13.76 7.97
N GLU A 314 -14.03 -14.63 7.55
CA GLU A 314 -13.72 -16.05 7.38
C GLU A 314 -12.84 -16.31 6.15
N GLY A 315 -12.82 -15.33 5.21
CA GLY A 315 -12.11 -15.41 3.95
C GLY A 315 -12.84 -16.21 2.87
N TYR A 316 -12.69 -15.80 1.62
CA TYR A 316 -13.21 -16.54 0.47
C TYR A 316 -12.26 -17.66 0.00
N ARG A 317 -11.11 -17.80 0.63
CA ARG A 317 -10.11 -18.86 0.41
C ARG A 317 -9.82 -19.51 1.74
N GLN A 318 -9.55 -20.80 1.74
CA GLN A 318 -9.01 -21.49 2.91
C GLN A 318 -7.75 -20.75 3.38
N GLN A 319 -7.58 -20.55 4.69
CA GLN A 319 -6.51 -19.72 5.25
C GLN A 319 -6.52 -18.23 4.79
N GLY A 320 -7.66 -17.75 4.28
CA GLY A 320 -7.84 -16.35 3.94
C GLY A 320 -8.46 -15.51 5.05
N TYR A 321 -8.56 -16.04 6.26
CA TYR A 321 -9.22 -15.39 7.39
C TYR A 321 -8.49 -14.14 7.87
N ASN A 322 -9.26 -13.23 8.50
CA ASN A 322 -8.73 -12.03 9.15
C ASN A 322 -9.55 -11.69 10.39
N LYS A 323 -8.88 -11.43 11.51
CA LYS A 323 -9.49 -10.93 12.74
C LYS A 323 -8.67 -9.74 13.24
N ARG A 324 -9.29 -8.57 13.26
CA ARG A 324 -8.64 -7.30 13.56
C ARG A 324 -9.33 -6.57 14.70
N PHE A 325 -8.52 -6.09 15.62
CA PHE A 325 -8.85 -5.08 16.61
C PHE A 325 -7.92 -3.89 16.40
N ARG A 326 -8.47 -2.70 16.18
CA ARG A 326 -7.70 -1.45 16.13
C ARG A 326 -8.35 -0.40 17.01
N MET A 327 -7.52 0.34 17.70
CA MET A 327 -7.91 1.50 18.50
C MET A 327 -6.94 2.64 18.24
N GLY A 328 -7.46 3.82 17.95
CA GLY A 328 -6.65 5.01 17.71
C GLY A 328 -7.21 6.23 18.41
N GLY A 329 -6.39 7.26 18.57
CA GLY A 329 -6.82 8.51 19.16
C GLY A 329 -5.86 9.66 18.91
N ASN A 330 -6.38 10.87 19.06
CA ASN A 330 -5.61 12.11 18.99
C ASN A 330 -5.96 13.00 20.19
N LEU A 331 -4.93 13.60 20.77
CA LEU A 331 -5.07 14.68 21.74
C LEU A 331 -4.22 15.85 21.25
N THR A 332 -4.85 16.99 21.00
CA THR A 332 -4.19 18.24 20.59
C THR A 332 -4.58 19.37 21.54
N TYR A 333 -3.59 20.06 22.08
CA TYR A 333 -3.78 21.27 22.86
C TYR A 333 -3.47 22.50 22.01
N HIS A 334 -4.36 23.47 22.04
CA HIS A 334 -4.19 24.77 21.40
C HIS A 334 -3.85 25.81 22.45
N GLN A 335 -2.66 26.39 22.35
CA GLN A 335 -2.21 27.43 23.27
C GLN A 335 -3.04 28.70 23.08
N PRO A 336 -3.78 29.18 24.10
CA PRO A 336 -4.53 30.42 24.02
C PRO A 336 -3.61 31.66 24.09
N ASP A 337 -4.18 32.82 23.82
CA ASP A 337 -3.56 34.14 24.06
C ASP A 337 -2.24 34.41 23.31
N MET A 338 -2.05 33.80 22.14
CA MET A 338 -0.87 33.96 21.29
C MET A 338 -1.01 35.10 20.26
N GLY A 339 -2.06 35.90 20.33
CA GLY A 339 -2.40 36.91 19.31
C GLY A 339 -2.72 36.25 17.98
N MET A 340 -2.08 36.69 16.88
CA MET A 340 -2.23 36.04 15.56
C MET A 340 -1.40 34.76 15.40
N LYS A 341 -0.53 34.43 16.35
CA LYS A 341 0.30 33.25 16.32
C LYS A 341 -0.48 32.02 16.78
N LEU A 342 -0.23 30.87 16.16
CA LEU A 342 -0.85 29.60 16.50
C LEU A 342 0.23 28.64 17.01
N LEU A 343 0.03 28.11 18.19
CA LEU A 343 0.82 27.03 18.74
C LEU A 343 -0.09 25.89 19.16
N ASN A 344 0.08 24.74 18.53
CA ASN A 344 -0.60 23.53 18.97
C ASN A 344 0.40 22.38 19.10
N TYR A 345 0.16 21.53 20.07
CA TYR A 345 0.98 20.36 20.33
C TYR A 345 0.12 19.23 20.92
N GLY A 346 0.59 18.02 20.73
CA GLY A 346 -0.17 16.85 21.15
C GLY A 346 0.48 15.57 20.69
N PHE A 347 -0.34 14.53 20.61
CA PHE A 347 0.10 13.25 20.10
C PHE A 347 -1.05 12.47 19.46
N ASN A 348 -0.70 11.63 18.50
CA ASN A 348 -1.55 10.55 18.03
C ASN A 348 -1.09 9.23 18.67
N ILE A 349 -2.03 8.34 18.90
CA ILE A 349 -1.77 6.98 19.40
C ILE A 349 -2.56 6.00 18.56
N ASP A 350 -1.96 4.86 18.23
CA ASP A 350 -2.65 3.77 17.53
C ASP A 350 -2.15 2.42 18.05
N PHE A 351 -3.08 1.51 18.21
CA PHE A 351 -2.86 0.12 18.56
C PHE A 351 -3.61 -0.78 17.58
N LEU A 352 -2.91 -1.75 17.01
CA LEU A 352 -3.45 -2.77 16.13
C LEU A 352 -3.07 -4.16 16.66
N SER A 353 -4.06 -5.03 16.81
CA SER A 353 -3.88 -6.47 16.92
C SER A 353 -4.62 -7.14 15.78
N ASN A 354 -3.90 -7.87 14.94
CA ASN A 354 -4.44 -8.46 13.73
C ASN A 354 -3.96 -9.90 13.56
N GLN A 355 -4.89 -10.84 13.55
CA GLN A 355 -4.66 -12.25 13.29
C GLN A 355 -5.20 -12.61 11.92
N TYR A 356 -4.37 -13.16 11.03
CA TYR A 356 -4.77 -13.48 9.66
C TYR A 356 -4.03 -14.67 9.08
N GLY A 357 -4.64 -15.34 8.11
CA GLY A 357 -4.00 -16.35 7.29
C GLY A 357 -3.26 -15.73 6.12
N ASP A 358 -2.07 -16.22 5.82
CA ASP A 358 -1.22 -15.73 4.73
C ASP A 358 -1.30 -16.71 3.55
N PHE A 359 -2.24 -16.45 2.62
CA PHE A 359 -2.40 -17.23 1.40
C PHE A 359 -1.37 -16.75 0.35
N PHE A 360 -0.27 -17.47 0.23
CA PHE A 360 0.79 -17.11 -0.71
C PHE A 360 0.55 -17.67 -2.11
N ILE A 361 0.43 -18.99 -2.23
CA ILE A 361 0.15 -19.71 -3.48
C ILE A 361 -0.94 -20.75 -3.26
N TRP A 362 -1.66 -21.11 -4.31
CA TRP A 362 -2.69 -22.15 -4.30
C TRP A 362 -2.09 -23.55 -4.19
N ARG A 363 -2.92 -24.54 -3.91
CA ARG A 363 -2.53 -25.94 -3.89
C ARG A 363 -2.33 -26.50 -5.32
N SER A 364 -3.25 -26.19 -6.21
CA SER A 364 -3.20 -26.64 -7.61
C SER A 364 -4.14 -25.81 -8.50
N PRO A 365 -4.02 -25.90 -9.84
CA PRO A 365 -4.93 -25.25 -10.77
C PRO A 365 -6.40 -25.63 -10.64
N THR A 366 -6.74 -26.79 -10.08
CA THR A 366 -8.11 -27.23 -9.80
C THR A 366 -8.56 -26.93 -8.37
N GLU A 367 -7.64 -26.54 -7.47
CA GLU A 367 -7.91 -26.21 -6.07
C GLU A 367 -7.45 -24.79 -5.75
N VAL A 368 -7.85 -23.83 -6.57
CA VAL A 368 -7.35 -22.44 -6.56
C VAL A 368 -7.66 -21.66 -5.28
N TYR A 369 -8.63 -22.11 -4.48
CA TYR A 369 -8.98 -21.50 -3.19
C TYR A 369 -8.39 -22.24 -1.98
N LYS A 370 -7.67 -23.33 -2.19
CA LYS A 370 -6.89 -24.00 -1.15
C LYS A 370 -5.44 -23.53 -1.21
N PRO A 371 -4.81 -23.21 -0.07
CA PRO A 371 -3.39 -22.86 -0.06
C PRO A 371 -2.53 -24.10 -0.33
N SER A 372 -1.35 -23.89 -0.86
CA SER A 372 -0.32 -24.91 -0.87
C SER A 372 -0.03 -25.35 0.57
N PRO A 373 0.09 -26.65 0.86
CA PRO A 373 0.40 -27.15 2.20
C PRO A 373 1.66 -26.53 2.80
N PHE A 374 2.60 -26.18 1.91
CA PHE A 374 3.91 -25.61 2.28
C PHE A 374 3.87 -24.14 2.63
N THR A 375 2.89 -23.41 2.13
CA THR A 375 2.75 -21.96 2.36
C THR A 375 1.58 -21.60 3.26
N ASN A 376 1.01 -22.57 3.93
CA ASN A 376 -0.10 -22.42 4.84
C ASN A 376 0.39 -21.87 6.19
N MET A 377 0.27 -20.57 6.42
CA MET A 377 0.75 -19.92 7.64
C MET A 377 -0.29 -18.99 8.22
N GLY A 378 -0.38 -18.98 9.55
CA GLY A 378 -1.05 -17.93 10.30
C GLY A 378 -0.06 -16.84 10.71
N ARG A 379 -0.52 -15.61 10.78
CA ARG A 379 0.21 -14.46 11.32
C ARG A 379 -0.60 -13.73 12.36
N GLU A 380 0.09 -13.21 13.33
CA GLU A 380 -0.46 -12.32 14.33
C GLU A 380 0.44 -11.09 14.45
N ASP A 381 -0.04 -9.95 13.99
CA ASP A 381 0.67 -8.67 14.01
C ASP A 381 0.11 -7.81 15.16
N ASN A 382 0.95 -7.48 16.13
CA ASN A 382 0.64 -6.55 17.20
C ASN A 382 1.50 -5.31 17.06
N ASN A 383 0.88 -4.19 16.73
CA ASN A 383 1.55 -2.92 16.46
C ASN A 383 1.06 -1.84 17.42
N PHE A 384 1.96 -1.04 17.89
CA PHE A 384 1.69 0.15 18.71
C PHE A 384 2.55 1.31 18.23
N HIS A 385 1.95 2.48 18.11
CA HIS A 385 2.76 3.69 17.95
C HIS A 385 2.17 4.89 18.69
N ILE A 386 3.05 5.82 19.02
CA ILE A 386 2.72 7.15 19.52
C ILE A 386 3.51 8.18 18.72
N ASP A 387 2.80 9.19 18.23
CA ASP A 387 3.34 10.25 17.36
C ASP A 387 3.17 11.62 18.04
N PRO A 388 4.11 12.08 18.87
CA PRO A 388 4.10 13.43 19.40
C PRO A 388 4.37 14.46 18.31
N PHE A 389 3.72 15.62 18.41
CA PHE A 389 3.93 16.72 17.47
C PHE A 389 3.84 18.09 18.13
N VAL A 390 4.51 19.05 17.50
CA VAL A 390 4.42 20.49 17.82
C VAL A 390 4.31 21.24 16.50
N ASN A 391 3.30 22.09 16.36
CA ASN A 391 3.13 22.99 15.23
C ASN A 391 3.08 24.44 15.73
N TYR A 392 3.97 25.27 15.21
CA TYR A 392 3.96 26.71 15.46
C TYR A 392 3.82 27.45 14.13
N VAL A 393 2.87 28.36 14.07
CA VAL A 393 2.62 29.21 12.88
C VAL A 393 2.63 30.66 13.31
N ASN A 394 3.41 31.48 12.63
CA ASN A 394 3.41 32.92 12.79
C ASN A 394 3.00 33.58 11.46
N PRO A 395 1.73 33.97 11.31
CA PRO A 395 1.23 34.60 10.09
C PRO A 395 1.84 36.00 9.84
N GLU A 396 2.23 36.74 10.90
CA GLU A 396 2.80 38.09 10.79
C GLU A 396 4.07 38.12 9.94
N ASN A 397 4.88 37.09 10.08
CA ASN A 397 6.12 36.96 9.32
C ASN A 397 6.12 35.83 8.32
N GLY A 398 4.99 35.11 8.14
CA GLY A 398 4.83 34.01 7.21
C GLY A 398 5.68 32.79 7.51
N THR A 399 6.04 32.53 8.78
CA THR A 399 6.84 31.37 9.17
C THR A 399 6.01 30.28 9.83
N SER A 400 6.39 29.03 9.62
CA SER A 400 5.86 27.92 10.41
C SER A 400 6.95 26.89 10.71
N HIS A 401 6.82 26.26 11.88
CA HIS A 401 7.69 25.18 12.34
C HIS A 401 6.82 24.00 12.70
N LYS A 402 7.19 22.82 12.20
CA LYS A 402 6.53 21.56 12.54
C LYS A 402 7.59 20.56 13.00
N ILE A 403 7.37 19.98 14.15
CA ILE A 403 8.16 18.88 14.68
C ILE A 403 7.22 17.71 14.85
N LYS A 404 7.61 16.54 14.35
CA LYS A 404 6.89 15.28 14.53
C LYS A 404 7.86 14.22 14.97
N GLY A 405 7.46 13.40 15.94
CA GLY A 405 8.17 12.22 16.36
C GLY A 405 7.31 10.97 16.14
N ARG A 406 7.93 9.80 16.15
CA ARG A 406 7.26 8.51 16.27
C ARG A 406 8.10 7.57 17.11
N PHE A 407 7.45 6.94 18.05
CA PHE A 407 7.86 5.66 18.58
C PHE A 407 6.92 4.58 18.08
N TYR A 408 7.46 3.59 17.39
CA TYR A 408 6.71 2.45 16.87
C TYR A 408 7.30 1.16 17.41
N TYR A 409 6.42 0.27 17.85
CA TYR A 409 6.74 -1.09 18.27
C TYR A 409 5.86 -2.09 17.51
N SER A 410 6.47 -3.17 17.04
CA SER A 410 5.76 -4.29 16.41
C SER A 410 6.26 -5.61 16.98
N ALA A 411 5.32 -6.51 17.23
CA ALA A 411 5.59 -7.91 17.56
C ALA A 411 4.77 -8.77 16.60
N ASP A 412 5.45 -9.47 15.70
CA ASP A 412 4.82 -10.28 14.66
C ASP A 412 5.09 -11.75 14.96
N ASN A 413 4.02 -12.49 15.24
CA ASN A 413 4.06 -13.92 15.47
C ASN A 413 3.75 -14.64 14.15
N ILE A 414 4.62 -15.54 13.74
CA ILE A 414 4.36 -16.48 12.65
C ILE A 414 3.96 -17.79 13.31
N VAL A 415 2.71 -18.18 13.10
CA VAL A 415 2.18 -19.44 13.58
C VAL A 415 2.12 -20.38 12.40
N ARG A 416 3.01 -21.35 12.35
CA ARG A 416 2.87 -22.46 11.40
C ARG A 416 1.76 -23.36 11.91
N PRO A 417 0.71 -23.62 11.12
CA PRO A 417 -0.26 -24.64 11.48
C PRO A 417 0.46 -25.98 11.65
N THR A 418 0.01 -26.79 12.58
CA THR A 418 0.44 -28.20 12.75
C THR A 418 0.05 -29.11 11.58
N GLN A 419 -0.58 -28.55 10.56
CA GLN A 419 -1.10 -29.25 9.40
C GLN A 419 -0.35 -28.83 8.14
N GLY A 420 0.91 -29.17 7.99
CA GLY A 420 1.25 -30.04 6.89
C GLY A 420 0.46 -31.34 7.14
N ALA A 421 -0.20 -31.90 6.14
CA ALA A 421 -0.79 -33.22 6.28
C ALA A 421 0.21 -34.09 7.06
N SER A 422 -0.22 -34.71 8.17
CA SER A 422 0.72 -35.61 8.83
C SER A 422 1.17 -36.60 7.78
N ILE A 423 2.37 -37.12 7.87
CA ILE A 423 2.77 -38.14 6.91
C ILE A 423 1.70 -39.26 6.79
N MET A 424 0.94 -39.47 7.86
CA MET A 424 -0.19 -40.41 7.90
C MET A 424 -1.39 -39.93 7.08
N ASP A 425 -1.66 -38.61 7.03
CA ASP A 425 -2.71 -38.04 6.17
C ASP A 425 -2.27 -38.10 4.70
N ILE A 426 -0.99 -37.82 4.42
CA ILE A 426 -0.41 -37.91 3.07
C ILE A 426 -0.49 -39.36 2.59
N LEU A 427 -0.02 -40.29 3.37
CA LEU A 427 -0.04 -41.72 3.04
C LEU A 427 -1.47 -42.24 2.91
N GLY A 428 -2.39 -41.79 3.77
CA GLY A 428 -3.81 -42.16 3.67
C GLY A 428 -4.47 -41.62 2.40
N ASN A 429 -4.18 -40.38 2.01
CA ASN A 429 -4.66 -39.78 0.76
C ASN A 429 -4.08 -40.45 -0.49
N MET A 430 -2.87 -40.98 -0.41
CA MET A 430 -2.22 -41.78 -1.46
C MET A 430 -2.86 -43.17 -1.64
N GLY A 431 -3.90 -43.49 -0.89
CA GLY A 431 -4.58 -44.78 -0.94
C GLY A 431 -3.74 -45.94 -0.38
N THR A 432 -2.80 -45.64 0.52
CA THR A 432 -1.98 -46.63 1.22
C THR A 432 -2.87 -47.53 2.08
N ASP A 433 -2.65 -48.82 2.03
CA ASP A 433 -3.38 -49.77 2.87
C ASP A 433 -3.09 -49.54 4.38
N ALA A 434 -4.07 -49.80 5.21
CA ALA A 434 -3.99 -49.58 6.65
C ALA A 434 -2.86 -50.35 7.34
N GLN A 435 -2.44 -51.50 6.79
CA GLN A 435 -1.33 -52.30 7.33
C GLN A 435 0.01 -51.63 7.07
N THR A 436 0.23 -51.11 5.87
CA THR A 436 1.45 -50.36 5.50
C THR A 436 1.55 -49.10 6.37
N ILE A 437 0.46 -48.36 6.58
CA ILE A 437 0.44 -47.21 7.48
C ILE A 437 0.79 -47.61 8.93
N GLN A 438 0.23 -48.69 9.44
CA GLN A 438 0.55 -49.21 10.77
C GLN A 438 2.02 -49.67 10.90
N ASN A 439 2.56 -50.30 9.88
CA ASN A 439 3.96 -50.74 9.87
C ASN A 439 4.91 -49.52 9.93
N ILE A 440 4.66 -48.52 9.09
CA ILE A 440 5.41 -47.24 9.11
C ILE A 440 5.27 -46.55 10.47
N ALA A 441 4.07 -46.46 11.04
CA ALA A 441 3.84 -45.89 12.35
C ALA A 441 4.52 -46.70 13.48
N GLY A 442 4.67 -48.02 13.29
CA GLY A 442 5.38 -48.92 14.18
C GLY A 442 6.92 -48.93 14.02
N GLY A 443 7.45 -48.17 13.06
CA GLY A 443 8.88 -48.07 12.77
C GLY A 443 9.41 -49.06 11.75
N ASP A 444 8.54 -49.76 11.02
CA ASP A 444 8.94 -50.62 9.90
C ASP A 444 8.85 -49.87 8.59
N TYR A 445 9.97 -49.38 8.10
CA TYR A 445 10.11 -48.57 6.88
C TYR A 445 10.51 -49.40 5.65
N SER A 446 10.47 -50.73 5.72
CA SER A 446 10.90 -51.61 4.66
C SER A 446 10.21 -51.36 3.31
N SER A 447 8.96 -50.95 3.33
CA SER A 447 8.19 -50.55 2.15
C SER A 447 8.71 -49.29 1.43
N LEU A 448 9.41 -48.40 2.15
CA LEU A 448 9.98 -47.16 1.59
C LEU A 448 11.40 -47.31 1.05
N TYR A 449 12.07 -48.43 1.36
CA TYR A 449 13.46 -48.69 0.96
C TYR A 449 13.70 -48.64 -0.55
N PRO A 450 12.85 -49.19 -1.43
CA PRO A 450 13.07 -49.12 -2.86
C PRO A 450 13.11 -47.68 -3.39
N ALA A 451 12.28 -46.83 -2.87
CA ALA A 451 12.24 -45.39 -3.22
C ALA A 451 13.53 -44.68 -2.77
N LEU A 452 13.98 -44.95 -1.53
CA LEU A 452 15.19 -44.34 -0.98
C LEU A 452 16.46 -44.82 -1.71
N VAL A 453 16.52 -46.09 -2.11
CA VAL A 453 17.63 -46.67 -2.92
C VAL A 453 17.60 -46.07 -4.33
N GLY A 454 16.42 -45.88 -4.92
CA GLY A 454 16.26 -45.22 -6.22
C GLY A 454 16.84 -43.81 -6.25
N ILE A 455 16.57 -43.03 -5.20
CA ILE A 455 17.13 -41.68 -4.99
C ILE A 455 18.65 -41.73 -4.96
N GLY A 456 19.21 -42.65 -4.14
CA GLY A 456 20.67 -42.77 -3.99
C GLY A 456 21.37 -43.18 -5.27
N SER A 457 20.87 -44.18 -5.98
CA SER A 457 21.52 -44.70 -7.20
C SER A 457 21.50 -43.69 -8.36
N GLY A 458 20.40 -42.94 -8.53
CA GLY A 458 20.32 -41.91 -9.57
C GLY A 458 21.24 -40.71 -9.30
N LEU A 459 21.34 -40.27 -8.03
CA LEU A 459 22.24 -39.20 -7.63
C LEU A 459 23.71 -39.55 -7.86
N ILE A 460 24.09 -40.81 -7.63
CA ILE A 460 25.48 -41.30 -7.79
C ILE A 460 25.89 -41.36 -9.26
N ASN A 461 24.99 -41.78 -10.14
CA ASN A 461 25.25 -41.84 -11.57
C ASN A 461 25.30 -40.46 -12.25
N GLY A 462 25.13 -39.39 -11.48
CA GLY A 462 25.20 -38.04 -11.98
C GLY A 462 24.02 -37.66 -12.89
N ASN A 463 22.98 -38.46 -12.91
CA ASN A 463 21.77 -38.21 -13.69
C ASN A 463 20.59 -38.02 -12.73
N LEU A 464 20.30 -36.76 -12.43
CA LEU A 464 19.22 -36.38 -11.53
C LEU A 464 17.86 -36.78 -12.12
N GLU A 465 17.72 -36.80 -13.44
CA GLU A 465 16.50 -37.24 -14.12
C GLU A 465 16.23 -38.73 -13.87
N ASP A 466 17.26 -39.58 -13.98
CA ASP A 466 17.14 -41.01 -13.68
C ASP A 466 16.88 -41.26 -12.19
N ALA A 467 17.49 -40.42 -11.30
CA ALA A 467 17.21 -40.46 -9.86
C ALA A 467 15.75 -40.19 -9.57
N MET A 468 15.22 -39.12 -10.13
CA MET A 468 13.84 -38.69 -9.93
C MET A 468 12.83 -39.65 -10.58
N ASN A 469 13.11 -40.13 -11.79
CA ASN A 469 12.30 -41.18 -12.45
C ASN A 469 12.30 -42.47 -11.64
N GLY A 470 13.43 -42.82 -11.04
CA GLY A 470 13.54 -43.96 -10.12
C GLY A 470 12.69 -43.81 -8.87
N VAL A 471 12.67 -42.61 -8.29
CA VAL A 471 11.81 -42.26 -7.16
C VAL A 471 10.33 -42.35 -7.54
N PHE A 472 9.93 -41.71 -8.64
CA PHE A 472 8.53 -41.76 -9.09
C PHE A 472 8.09 -43.20 -9.41
N THR A 473 8.92 -43.94 -10.12
CA THR A 473 8.61 -45.33 -10.44
C THR A 473 8.48 -46.17 -9.17
N SER A 474 9.40 -46.00 -8.22
CA SER A 474 9.33 -46.72 -6.93
C SER A 474 8.13 -46.30 -6.10
N LEU A 475 7.85 -44.99 -6.02
CA LEU A 475 6.68 -44.50 -5.31
C LEU A 475 5.37 -44.93 -5.99
N SER A 476 5.30 -44.95 -7.32
CA SER A 476 4.10 -45.39 -8.06
C SER A 476 3.85 -46.91 -7.90
N ASN A 477 4.90 -47.68 -7.68
CA ASN A 477 4.78 -49.11 -7.37
C ASN A 477 4.28 -49.32 -5.94
N ILE A 478 4.67 -48.46 -4.99
CA ILE A 478 4.26 -48.56 -3.59
C ILE A 478 2.83 -47.98 -3.42
N PHE A 479 2.53 -46.91 -4.15
CA PHE A 479 1.26 -46.14 -4.03
C PHE A 479 0.58 -46.03 -5.41
N PRO A 480 0.04 -47.09 -5.99
CA PRO A 480 -0.44 -47.10 -7.37
C PRO A 480 -1.67 -46.21 -7.63
N ASN A 481 -2.36 -45.79 -6.58
CA ASN A 481 -3.55 -44.95 -6.65
C ASN A 481 -3.26 -43.48 -6.34
N ALA A 482 -2.03 -43.14 -5.95
CA ALA A 482 -1.65 -41.78 -5.62
C ALA A 482 -1.59 -40.91 -6.88
N THR A 483 -1.96 -39.64 -6.70
CA THR A 483 -1.83 -38.62 -7.76
C THR A 483 -0.42 -38.05 -7.76
N THR A 484 -0.02 -37.40 -8.84
CA THR A 484 1.24 -36.66 -8.88
C THR A 484 1.33 -35.58 -7.77
N ALA A 485 0.21 -34.99 -7.38
CA ALA A 485 0.14 -34.04 -6.27
C ALA A 485 0.49 -34.72 -4.93
N ASP A 486 0.00 -35.92 -4.68
CA ASP A 486 0.29 -36.67 -3.45
C ASP A 486 1.78 -37.04 -3.36
N TYR A 487 2.42 -37.39 -4.48
CA TYR A 487 3.88 -37.61 -4.51
C TYR A 487 4.66 -36.33 -4.25
N CYS A 488 4.22 -35.19 -4.83
CA CYS A 488 4.82 -33.89 -4.56
C CYS A 488 4.71 -33.51 -3.09
N ASP A 489 3.55 -33.74 -2.46
CA ASP A 489 3.33 -33.51 -1.04
C ASP A 489 4.27 -34.37 -0.17
N LEU A 490 4.43 -35.67 -0.50
CA LEU A 490 5.33 -36.58 0.22
C LEU A 490 6.80 -36.15 0.10
N ILE A 491 7.25 -35.82 -1.11
CA ILE A 491 8.65 -35.42 -1.33
C ILE A 491 8.95 -34.08 -0.67
N SER A 492 8.04 -33.13 -0.73
CA SER A 492 8.21 -31.85 -0.07
C SER A 492 8.26 -32.01 1.44
N TRP A 493 7.44 -32.91 1.99
CA TRP A 493 7.48 -33.24 3.41
C TRP A 493 8.85 -33.85 3.82
N VAL A 494 9.39 -34.74 2.99
CA VAL A 494 10.73 -35.30 3.19
C VAL A 494 11.80 -34.20 3.14
N MET A 495 11.72 -33.29 2.17
CA MET A 495 12.69 -32.20 2.02
C MET A 495 12.62 -31.17 3.17
N ASP A 496 11.43 -30.85 3.63
CA ASP A 496 11.20 -30.00 4.82
C ASP A 496 11.78 -30.60 6.10
N SER A 497 11.83 -31.90 6.17
CA SER A 497 12.36 -32.62 7.31
C SER A 497 13.90 -32.61 7.36
N GLY A 498 14.57 -32.13 6.30
CA GLY A 498 16.01 -32.08 6.12
C GLY A 498 16.59 -33.46 5.77
N LEU A 499 17.31 -33.57 4.65
CA LEU A 499 18.02 -34.83 4.28
C LEU A 499 19.19 -35.05 5.21
N PRO A 500 19.54 -36.34 5.52
CA PRO A 500 20.75 -36.65 6.28
C PRO A 500 22.00 -36.11 5.54
N SER A 501 22.95 -35.60 6.30
CA SER A 501 24.18 -35.00 5.76
C SER A 501 25.13 -36.06 5.08
N ASP A 502 24.94 -37.30 5.36
CA ASP A 502 25.73 -38.39 4.76
C ASP A 502 24.84 -39.39 4.03
N LEU A 503 24.69 -39.20 2.71
CA LEU A 503 24.02 -40.12 1.80
C LEU A 503 25.00 -41.14 1.16
N GLY A 504 26.30 -41.05 1.47
CA GLY A 504 27.35 -41.87 0.86
C GLY A 504 27.19 -43.40 1.06
N GLY A 505 26.51 -43.84 2.10
CA GLY A 505 26.21 -45.24 2.38
C GLY A 505 25.21 -45.87 1.39
N LEU A 506 24.35 -45.09 0.73
CA LEU A 506 23.37 -45.56 -0.27
C LEU A 506 24.03 -46.18 -1.52
N THR A 507 25.32 -45.89 -1.76
CA THR A 507 26.09 -46.31 -2.93
C THR A 507 26.34 -47.84 -2.98
N ASN A 508 26.32 -48.49 -1.82
CA ASN A 508 26.65 -49.90 -1.70
C ASN A 508 25.44 -50.79 -1.36
N GLY A 509 24.21 -50.27 -1.49
CA GLY A 509 22.99 -50.99 -1.14
C GLY A 509 22.82 -51.16 0.38
N GLN A 510 23.63 -50.47 1.19
CA GLN A 510 23.50 -50.46 2.62
C GLN A 510 22.87 -49.10 3.02
N LEU A 511 21.85 -49.17 3.84
CA LEU A 511 21.26 -47.92 4.40
C LEU A 511 22.27 -47.29 5.37
N PRO A 512 22.54 -46.00 5.26
CA PRO A 512 23.33 -45.26 6.25
C PRO A 512 22.73 -45.48 7.66
N GLY A 513 23.61 -45.77 8.63
CA GLY A 513 23.17 -45.97 10.03
C GLY A 513 22.33 -44.81 10.60
N ASP A 514 22.52 -43.60 10.04
CA ASP A 514 21.81 -42.39 10.44
C ASP A 514 20.46 -42.19 9.71
N LEU A 515 20.17 -42.97 8.65
CA LEU A 515 18.92 -42.86 7.91
C LEU A 515 17.72 -43.34 8.73
N ILE A 516 17.85 -44.44 9.47
CA ILE A 516 16.78 -44.99 10.32
C ILE A 516 16.45 -44.06 11.47
N PRO A 517 17.42 -43.53 12.23
CA PRO A 517 17.16 -42.49 13.23
C PRO A 517 16.52 -41.22 12.63
N TRP A 518 16.98 -40.80 11.44
CA TRP A 518 16.43 -39.65 10.72
C TRP A 518 14.97 -39.88 10.30
N VAL A 519 14.64 -41.01 9.66
CA VAL A 519 13.26 -41.37 9.30
C VAL A 519 12.38 -41.48 10.53
N SER A 520 12.86 -42.06 11.62
CA SER A 520 12.13 -42.12 12.89
C SER A 520 11.87 -40.75 13.50
N ASP A 521 12.87 -39.83 13.44
CA ASP A 521 12.74 -38.47 13.93
C ASP A 521 11.80 -37.63 13.05
N VAL A 522 11.86 -37.82 11.75
CA VAL A 522 10.99 -37.16 10.76
C VAL A 522 9.54 -37.60 10.90
N LEU A 523 9.29 -38.87 11.11
CA LEU A 523 7.97 -39.45 11.31
C LEU A 523 7.40 -39.23 12.74
N ASN A 524 8.18 -38.64 13.63
CA ASN A 524 7.78 -38.42 15.01
C ASN A 524 6.66 -37.35 15.09
N PRO A 525 5.44 -37.70 15.56
CA PRO A 525 4.34 -36.74 15.65
C PRO A 525 4.63 -35.50 16.54
N SER A 526 5.60 -35.63 17.47
CA SER A 526 5.98 -34.50 18.35
C SER A 526 6.76 -33.40 17.63
N ARG A 527 7.31 -33.66 16.43
CA ARG A 527 7.89 -32.62 15.56
C ARG A 527 6.85 -31.65 15.02
N ASN A 528 5.62 -32.06 14.95
CA ASN A 528 4.49 -31.29 14.43
C ASN A 528 3.90 -30.30 15.45
N THR A 529 4.61 -29.97 16.53
CA THR A 529 4.17 -28.90 17.43
C THR A 529 4.29 -27.54 16.73
N PRO A 530 3.26 -26.66 16.82
CA PRO A 530 3.33 -25.34 16.22
C PRO A 530 4.54 -24.57 16.76
N LYS A 531 5.49 -24.24 15.88
CA LYS A 531 6.59 -23.34 16.26
C LYS A 531 6.11 -21.91 16.05
N THR A 532 5.84 -21.22 17.14
CA THR A 532 5.60 -19.77 17.11
C THR A 532 6.94 -19.06 17.09
N GLN A 533 7.20 -18.30 16.05
CA GLN A 533 8.38 -17.43 15.93
C GLN A 533 7.93 -15.98 16.08
N THR A 534 8.51 -15.27 17.02
CA THR A 534 8.16 -13.88 17.32
C THR A 534 9.26 -12.94 16.87
N ASP A 535 8.99 -12.16 15.85
CA ASP A 535 9.83 -11.06 15.39
C ASP A 535 9.44 -9.77 16.11
N LYS A 536 10.40 -9.01 16.62
CA LYS A 536 10.16 -7.73 17.30
C LYS A 536 10.91 -6.60 16.60
N SER A 537 10.23 -5.48 16.37
CA SER A 537 10.88 -4.29 15.85
C SER A 537 10.51 -3.03 16.63
N THR A 538 11.47 -2.11 16.75
CA THR A 538 11.26 -0.77 17.24
C THR A 538 11.73 0.23 16.20
N ASN A 539 10.99 1.32 16.05
CA ASN A 539 11.37 2.42 15.17
C ASN A 539 11.23 3.75 15.93
N TYR A 540 12.25 4.57 15.84
CA TYR A 540 12.29 5.94 16.33
C TYR A 540 12.42 6.85 15.11
N TYR A 541 11.48 7.76 14.94
CA TYR A 541 11.46 8.70 13.82
C TYR A 541 11.31 10.14 14.34
N LEU A 542 12.03 11.07 13.75
CA LEU A 542 11.95 12.49 14.01
C LEU A 542 11.93 13.24 12.67
N ASP A 543 10.99 14.17 12.51
CA ASP A 543 10.85 15.04 11.33
C ASP A 543 10.72 16.49 11.82
N TYR A 544 11.63 17.35 11.39
CA TYR A 544 11.54 18.78 11.56
C TYR A 544 11.34 19.45 10.22
N GLN A 545 10.37 20.34 10.14
CA GLN A 545 10.07 21.13 8.96
C GLN A 545 9.93 22.61 9.30
N PHE A 546 10.58 23.43 8.53
CA PHE A 546 10.45 24.88 8.51
C PHE A 546 9.87 25.35 7.18
N ASN A 547 8.86 26.24 7.24
CA ASN A 547 8.32 26.91 6.07
C ASN A 547 8.41 28.42 6.27
N LYS A 548 8.74 29.13 5.19
CA LYS A 548 8.71 30.58 5.10
C LYS A 548 7.98 30.99 3.82
N LYS A 549 6.93 31.77 3.96
CA LYS A 549 6.21 32.37 2.84
C LYS A 549 6.43 33.88 2.84
N TRP A 550 6.66 34.46 1.69
CA TRP A 550 6.82 35.89 1.47
C TRP A 550 5.63 36.45 0.70
N ASP A 551 5.40 37.76 0.82
CA ASP A 551 4.35 38.48 0.09
C ASP A 551 4.57 38.43 -1.44
N SER A 552 5.81 38.25 -1.90
CA SER A 552 6.15 38.04 -3.31
C SER A 552 5.61 36.75 -3.92
N GLY A 553 4.95 35.91 -3.13
CA GLY A 553 4.51 34.57 -3.53
C GLY A 553 5.62 33.51 -3.49
N ALA A 554 6.84 33.87 -3.06
CA ALA A 554 7.93 32.95 -2.81
C ALA A 554 7.64 32.12 -1.54
N GLN A 555 8.04 30.86 -1.55
CA GLN A 555 7.96 29.98 -0.39
C GLN A 555 9.14 29.03 -0.31
N ILE A 556 9.68 28.85 0.86
CA ILE A 556 10.70 27.83 1.16
C ILE A 556 10.11 26.80 2.11
N THR A 557 10.38 25.54 1.80
CA THR A 557 10.16 24.40 2.70
C THR A 557 11.50 23.70 2.89
N THR A 558 11.99 23.64 4.11
CA THR A 558 13.25 22.94 4.44
C THR A 558 13.08 22.13 5.71
N GLY A 559 13.90 21.11 5.89
CA GLY A 559 13.82 20.28 7.07
C GLY A 559 14.83 19.16 7.11
N ALA A 560 14.76 18.40 8.18
CA ALA A 560 15.60 17.22 8.41
C ALA A 560 14.78 16.07 8.99
N THR A 561 15.16 14.85 8.64
CA THR A 561 14.54 13.63 9.16
C THR A 561 15.61 12.70 9.70
N TYR A 562 15.28 12.00 10.79
CA TYR A 562 16.08 10.91 11.36
C TYR A 562 15.18 9.72 11.62
N GLU A 563 15.63 8.54 11.25
CA GLU A 563 14.96 7.28 11.53
C GLU A 563 15.98 6.24 12.00
N HIS A 564 15.65 5.56 13.10
CA HIS A 564 16.41 4.43 13.63
C HIS A 564 15.49 3.23 13.80
N VAL A 565 15.84 2.13 13.15
CA VAL A 565 15.12 0.86 13.25
C VAL A 565 16.00 -0.16 13.95
N ARG A 566 15.43 -0.87 14.92
CA ARG A 566 16.01 -2.06 15.51
C ARG A 566 15.06 -3.23 15.33
N TYR A 567 15.54 -4.28 14.70
CA TYR A 567 14.78 -5.48 14.40
C TYR A 567 15.47 -6.71 15.00
N ASN A 568 14.77 -7.40 15.89
CA ASN A 568 15.17 -8.67 16.46
C ASN A 568 14.35 -9.77 15.78
N SER A 569 15.02 -10.56 14.95
CA SER A 569 14.39 -11.63 14.17
C SER A 569 14.63 -12.97 14.83
N ALA A 570 13.55 -13.65 15.18
CA ALA A 570 13.61 -15.03 15.66
C ALA A 570 13.89 -16.04 14.54
N ILE A 571 13.65 -15.63 13.27
CA ILE A 571 13.90 -16.49 12.09
C ILE A 571 15.38 -16.47 11.74
N MET A 572 16.03 -15.30 11.82
CA MET A 572 17.42 -15.09 11.40
C MET A 572 18.40 -15.16 12.58
N ASP A 573 17.86 -15.29 13.80
CA ASP A 573 18.61 -15.34 15.08
C ASP A 573 19.63 -14.20 15.28
N GLU A 574 19.30 -13.03 14.72
CA GLU A 574 20.16 -11.84 14.74
C GLU A 574 19.38 -10.55 15.03
N ILE A 575 20.11 -9.52 15.45
CA ILE A 575 19.59 -8.16 15.64
C ILE A 575 20.11 -7.28 14.50
N TYR A 576 19.21 -6.78 13.69
CA TYR A 576 19.47 -5.85 12.60
C TYR A 576 19.16 -4.42 13.02
N LYS A 577 19.96 -3.46 12.53
CA LYS A 577 19.76 -2.04 12.77
C LYS A 577 19.88 -1.26 11.46
N SER A 578 19.07 -0.24 11.30
CA SER A 578 19.23 0.72 10.22
C SER A 578 19.12 2.14 10.72
N ASP A 579 19.91 3.03 10.14
CA ASP A 579 19.89 4.47 10.40
C ASP A 579 19.66 5.20 9.07
N ASN A 580 18.73 6.15 9.09
CA ASN A 580 18.44 7.02 7.96
C ASN A 580 18.46 8.48 8.45
N ILE A 581 19.32 9.31 7.87
CA ILE A 581 19.41 10.74 8.16
C ILE A 581 19.29 11.49 6.85
N ALA A 582 18.43 12.49 6.80
CA ALA A 582 18.28 13.29 5.61
C ALA A 582 17.99 14.75 5.89
N ALA A 583 18.41 15.61 4.97
CA ALA A 583 18.02 17.01 4.91
C ALA A 583 17.44 17.33 3.54
N PHE A 584 16.44 18.20 3.51
CA PHE A 584 15.78 18.59 2.27
C PHE A 584 15.52 20.11 2.22
N PHE A 585 15.45 20.60 1.01
CA PHE A 585 15.13 22.00 0.71
C PHE A 585 14.26 22.03 -0.55
N GLN A 586 13.20 22.82 -0.52
CA GLN A 586 12.36 23.11 -1.68
C GLN A 586 12.05 24.59 -1.73
N TYR A 587 12.10 25.15 -2.92
CA TYR A 587 11.69 26.52 -3.24
C TYR A 587 10.51 26.46 -4.19
N ASP A 588 9.46 27.20 -3.87
CA ASP A 588 8.26 27.35 -4.66
C ASP A 588 8.04 28.84 -4.91
N GLN A 589 7.73 29.24 -6.17
CA GLN A 589 7.44 30.61 -6.55
C GLN A 589 6.28 30.67 -7.52
N ARG A 590 5.41 31.61 -7.32
CA ARG A 590 4.38 31.97 -8.28
C ARG A 590 4.70 33.28 -8.94
N PHE A 591 4.84 33.28 -10.27
CA PHE A 591 5.13 34.44 -11.10
C PHE A 591 3.87 34.88 -11.83
N TRP A 592 3.64 36.20 -11.87
CA TRP A 592 2.55 36.83 -12.64
C TRP A 592 1.16 36.20 -12.37
N ASP A 593 0.97 35.60 -11.19
CA ASP A 593 -0.23 34.88 -10.78
C ASP A 593 -0.65 33.71 -11.72
N ARG A 594 0.22 33.34 -12.67
CA ARG A 594 -0.06 32.31 -13.67
C ARG A 594 0.96 31.19 -13.75
N LEU A 595 2.21 31.44 -13.40
CA LEU A 595 3.29 30.45 -13.50
C LEU A 595 3.74 30.03 -12.09
N SER A 596 3.44 28.79 -11.70
CA SER A 596 3.99 28.16 -10.50
C SER A 596 5.25 27.38 -10.87
N VAL A 597 6.35 27.64 -10.17
CA VAL A 597 7.64 26.93 -10.32
C VAL A 597 7.99 26.30 -8.99
N SER A 598 8.45 25.07 -9.00
CA SER A 598 8.93 24.34 -7.84
C SER A 598 10.27 23.70 -8.14
N ALA A 599 11.24 23.83 -7.24
CA ALA A 599 12.54 23.16 -7.33
C ALA A 599 12.99 22.69 -5.95
N GLY A 600 13.54 21.50 -5.86
CA GLY A 600 13.93 20.94 -4.57
C GLY A 600 15.09 19.96 -4.66
N VAL A 601 15.77 19.80 -3.53
CA VAL A 601 16.88 18.87 -3.35
C VAL A 601 16.77 18.19 -1.97
N ARG A 602 17.16 16.92 -1.92
CA ARG A 602 17.34 16.15 -0.68
C ARG A 602 18.68 15.45 -0.72
N ALA A 603 19.37 15.46 0.41
CA ALA A 603 20.55 14.66 0.65
C ALA A 603 20.23 13.64 1.76
N GLU A 604 20.53 12.37 1.51
CA GLU A 604 20.19 11.28 2.44
C GLU A 604 21.38 10.36 2.67
N TYR A 605 21.61 10.05 3.93
CA TYR A 605 22.53 9.02 4.43
C TYR A 605 21.71 7.83 4.92
N TYR A 606 22.00 6.62 4.46
CA TYR A 606 21.34 5.38 4.88
C TYR A 606 22.39 4.29 5.16
N ARG A 607 22.20 3.58 6.25
CA ARG A 607 23.05 2.47 6.67
C ARG A 607 22.20 1.34 7.23
N VAL A 608 22.49 0.10 6.82
CA VAL A 608 21.96 -1.13 7.41
C VAL A 608 23.11 -1.93 8.00
N ASN A 609 23.03 -2.26 9.28
CA ASN A 609 24.10 -2.87 10.07
C ASN A 609 25.44 -2.12 9.90
N ASN A 610 26.56 -2.74 10.25
CA ASN A 610 27.87 -2.08 10.14
C ASN A 610 28.56 -2.30 8.78
N HIS A 611 27.97 -3.05 7.86
CA HIS A 611 28.69 -3.61 6.71
C HIS A 611 28.56 -2.82 5.40
N HIS A 612 27.54 -2.00 5.18
CA HIS A 612 27.37 -1.31 3.89
C HIS A 612 26.80 0.09 4.03
N ARG A 613 27.47 1.04 3.38
CA ARG A 613 26.97 2.41 3.17
C ARG A 613 26.15 2.42 1.89
N GLU A 614 24.84 2.32 2.02
CA GLU A 614 23.92 2.18 0.89
C GLU A 614 23.76 3.47 0.06
N ALA A 615 24.14 4.61 0.61
CA ALA A 615 23.94 5.94 0.01
C ALA A 615 25.21 6.58 -0.53
N GLU A 616 26.19 5.80 -1.00
CA GLU A 616 27.42 6.38 -1.54
C GLU A 616 27.20 7.01 -2.92
N THR A 617 27.67 8.24 -3.08
CA THR A 617 27.68 8.99 -4.34
C THR A 617 29.08 9.55 -4.61
N LYS A 618 29.49 9.64 -5.87
CA LYS A 618 30.72 10.35 -6.26
C LYS A 618 30.37 11.80 -6.63
N ILE A 619 30.89 12.77 -5.92
CA ILE A 619 30.79 14.18 -6.21
C ILE A 619 32.21 14.69 -6.50
N PHE A 620 32.42 15.20 -7.70
CA PHE A 620 33.74 15.63 -8.19
C PHE A 620 34.86 14.58 -7.99
N GLY A 621 34.53 13.30 -8.23
CA GLY A 621 35.47 12.19 -8.06
C GLY A 621 35.62 11.66 -6.61
N THR A 622 35.15 12.39 -5.61
CA THR A 622 35.20 11.99 -4.20
C THR A 622 33.95 11.20 -3.81
N LYS A 623 34.12 10.06 -3.16
CA LYS A 623 33.01 9.30 -2.59
C LYS A 623 32.49 10.02 -1.33
N VAL A 624 31.18 10.31 -1.32
CA VAL A 624 30.49 10.89 -0.17
C VAL A 624 29.40 9.94 0.32
N PRO A 625 29.17 9.82 1.64
CA PRO A 625 28.24 8.83 2.20
C PRO A 625 26.79 9.34 2.18
N PHE A 626 26.39 10.07 1.17
CA PHE A 626 25.01 10.50 1.01
C PHE A 626 24.59 10.56 -0.47
N ARG A 627 23.28 10.47 -0.68
CA ARG A 627 22.67 10.49 -2.01
C ARG A 627 21.87 11.78 -2.21
N PRO A 628 22.26 12.64 -3.14
CA PRO A 628 21.44 13.76 -3.55
C PRO A 628 20.38 13.31 -4.55
N VAL A 629 19.16 13.84 -4.42
CA VAL A 629 18.08 13.73 -5.42
C VAL A 629 17.44 15.08 -5.63
N PHE A 630 16.97 15.32 -6.85
CA PHE A 630 16.45 16.59 -7.31
C PHE A 630 15.03 16.44 -7.85
N ARG A 631 14.24 17.51 -7.73
CA ARG A 631 12.96 17.66 -8.43
C ARG A 631 12.83 19.08 -8.97
N ALA A 632 12.09 19.18 -10.07
CA ALA A 632 11.65 20.46 -10.63
C ALA A 632 10.23 20.30 -11.19
N GLY A 633 9.45 21.37 -11.14
CA GLY A 633 8.10 21.35 -11.68
C GLY A 633 7.66 22.74 -12.08
N LEU A 634 6.86 22.78 -13.13
CA LEU A 634 6.24 23.98 -13.68
C LEU A 634 4.74 23.73 -13.82
N ASN A 635 3.92 24.75 -13.53
CA ASN A 635 2.50 24.74 -13.84
C ASN A 635 2.12 26.14 -14.33
N TYR A 636 1.73 26.23 -15.61
CA TYR A 636 1.35 27.48 -16.26
C TYR A 636 -0.16 27.51 -16.52
N GLN A 637 -0.82 28.53 -15.98
CA GLN A 637 -2.22 28.80 -16.22
C GLN A 637 -2.40 29.55 -17.54
N LEU A 638 -2.80 28.83 -18.60
CA LEU A 638 -3.07 29.38 -19.92
C LEU A 638 -4.31 30.30 -19.92
N ALA A 639 -5.38 29.85 -19.23
CA ALA A 639 -6.65 30.54 -19.05
C ALA A 639 -7.23 30.18 -17.66
N ASP A 640 -8.34 30.77 -17.26
CA ASP A 640 -8.89 30.64 -15.90
C ASP A 640 -9.02 29.20 -15.39
N TYR A 641 -9.24 28.25 -16.28
CA TYR A 641 -9.40 26.82 -15.94
C TYR A 641 -8.54 25.91 -16.82
N SER A 642 -7.50 26.44 -17.48
CA SER A 642 -6.61 25.71 -18.40
C SER A 642 -5.19 25.77 -17.89
N PHE A 643 -4.57 24.61 -17.67
CA PHE A 643 -3.23 24.51 -17.09
C PHE A 643 -2.37 23.54 -17.90
N ILE A 644 -1.14 23.94 -18.17
CA ILE A 644 -0.08 23.06 -18.66
C ILE A 644 0.93 22.87 -17.52
N ARG A 645 1.28 21.63 -17.23
CA ARG A 645 2.31 21.32 -16.25
C ARG A 645 3.39 20.44 -16.85
N ALA A 646 4.61 20.64 -16.37
CA ALA A 646 5.74 19.78 -16.64
C ALA A 646 6.47 19.51 -15.33
N SER A 647 6.85 18.27 -15.11
CA SER A 647 7.60 17.89 -13.90
C SER A 647 8.70 16.89 -14.21
N PHE A 648 9.76 16.99 -13.44
CA PHE A 648 10.87 16.05 -13.39
C PHE A 648 11.22 15.77 -11.93
N GLY A 649 11.38 14.51 -11.57
CA GLY A 649 11.76 14.14 -10.22
C GLY A 649 12.62 12.89 -10.22
N GLN A 650 13.71 12.94 -9.48
CA GLN A 650 14.52 11.77 -9.16
C GLN A 650 13.94 11.09 -7.91
N GLY A 651 14.06 9.78 -7.88
CA GLY A 651 13.66 8.97 -6.75
C GLY A 651 14.62 7.82 -6.51
N TYR A 652 14.55 7.28 -5.32
CA TYR A 652 15.31 6.11 -4.93
C TYR A 652 14.52 5.30 -3.90
N ARG A 653 14.93 4.04 -3.74
CA ARG A 653 14.44 3.18 -2.69
C ARG A 653 15.60 2.34 -2.13
N ASN A 654 15.83 2.45 -0.85
CA ASN A 654 16.79 1.61 -0.17
C ASN A 654 16.16 0.22 0.06
N PRO A 655 16.92 -0.86 -0.09
CA PRO A 655 16.45 -2.19 0.27
C PRO A 655 16.05 -2.24 1.74
N SER A 656 14.94 -2.88 2.05
CA SER A 656 14.55 -3.17 3.43
C SER A 656 15.48 -4.20 4.07
N ILE A 657 15.43 -4.34 5.39
CA ILE A 657 16.17 -5.38 6.11
C ILE A 657 15.78 -6.75 5.57
N ASN A 658 14.49 -7.00 5.37
CA ASN A 658 14.01 -8.28 4.87
C ASN A 658 14.44 -8.58 3.42
N GLU A 659 14.51 -7.59 2.53
CA GLU A 659 14.99 -7.84 1.16
C GLU A 659 16.46 -8.30 1.13
N LYS A 660 17.26 -7.87 2.08
CA LYS A 660 18.67 -8.27 2.18
C LYS A 660 18.89 -9.58 2.93
N TYR A 661 18.24 -9.73 4.07
CA TYR A 661 18.62 -10.73 5.06
C TYR A 661 17.55 -11.81 5.28
N LEU A 662 16.34 -11.67 4.75
CA LEU A 662 15.28 -12.62 5.03
C LEU A 662 15.65 -14.00 4.51
N ARG A 663 15.89 -14.93 5.42
CA ARG A 663 15.80 -16.35 5.19
C ARG A 663 14.50 -16.85 5.79
N LYS A 664 13.60 -17.31 4.97
CA LYS A 664 12.34 -17.85 5.42
C LYS A 664 12.07 -19.13 4.65
N ASP A 665 11.93 -20.20 5.36
CA ASP A 665 11.40 -21.42 4.81
C ASP A 665 9.87 -21.38 4.92
N ILE A 666 9.20 -21.46 3.78
CA ILE A 666 7.75 -21.43 3.67
C ILE A 666 7.27 -22.86 3.30
N GLY A 667 7.86 -23.89 3.94
CA GLY A 667 7.48 -25.28 3.74
C GLY A 667 7.84 -25.78 2.33
N GLY A 668 9.12 -26.03 2.05
CA GLY A 668 9.59 -26.52 0.76
C GLY A 668 9.79 -25.44 -0.32
N VAL A 669 9.23 -24.25 -0.15
CA VAL A 669 9.54 -23.06 -0.98
C VAL A 669 10.15 -21.99 -0.08
N GLY A 670 11.45 -21.73 -0.22
CA GLY A 670 12.19 -20.78 0.60
C GLY A 670 12.14 -19.35 0.07
N VAL A 671 12.33 -18.36 0.97
CA VAL A 671 12.83 -17.04 0.58
C VAL A 671 14.27 -16.94 1.03
N TYR A 672 15.15 -16.63 0.09
CA TYR A 672 16.59 -16.64 0.30
C TYR A 672 17.15 -15.21 0.38
N PRO A 673 18.10 -14.93 1.30
CA PRO A 673 18.72 -13.63 1.42
C PRO A 673 19.61 -13.29 0.21
N ASN A 674 19.68 -12.00 -0.12
CA ASN A 674 20.61 -11.46 -1.11
C ASN A 674 21.33 -10.25 -0.52
N LEU A 675 22.55 -10.47 -0.04
CA LEU A 675 23.35 -9.41 0.58
C LEU A 675 23.84 -8.36 -0.43
N ASP A 676 23.92 -8.72 -1.71
CA ASP A 676 24.42 -7.87 -2.79
C ASP A 676 23.35 -6.97 -3.42
N ILE A 677 22.11 -7.03 -2.92
CA ILE A 677 21.03 -6.22 -3.46
C ILE A 677 21.33 -4.72 -3.32
N LYS A 678 21.22 -4.00 -4.44
CA LYS A 678 21.52 -2.58 -4.55
C LYS A 678 20.28 -1.73 -4.38
N PRO A 679 20.42 -0.48 -3.90
CA PRO A 679 19.31 0.48 -3.88
C PRO A 679 18.79 0.76 -5.29
N GLU A 680 17.48 0.78 -5.45
CA GLU A 680 16.83 1.23 -6.68
C GLU A 680 17.01 2.73 -6.86
N LYS A 681 17.20 3.16 -8.09
CA LYS A 681 17.29 4.57 -8.49
C LYS A 681 16.41 4.79 -9.70
N GLY A 682 15.85 5.97 -9.83
CA GLY A 682 15.07 6.28 -11.01
C GLY A 682 14.75 7.75 -11.11
N PHE A 683 14.14 8.10 -12.22
CA PHE A 683 13.53 9.41 -12.41
C PHE A 683 12.19 9.26 -13.13
N ASN A 684 11.34 10.22 -12.90
CA ASN A 684 10.06 10.38 -13.59
C ASN A 684 10.04 11.76 -14.28
N ALA A 685 9.56 11.79 -15.50
CA ALA A 685 9.27 13.01 -16.25
C ALA A 685 7.82 12.97 -16.73
N GLU A 686 7.12 14.08 -16.62
CA GLU A 686 5.72 14.21 -16.98
C GLU A 686 5.46 15.52 -17.71
N LEU A 687 4.59 15.45 -18.72
CA LEU A 687 3.95 16.60 -19.33
C LEU A 687 2.43 16.40 -19.26
N GLY A 688 1.71 17.37 -18.70
CA GLY A 688 0.28 17.26 -18.50
C GLY A 688 -0.48 18.53 -18.92
N PHE A 689 -1.73 18.31 -19.30
CA PHE A 689 -2.70 19.37 -19.60
C PHE A 689 -3.98 19.13 -18.81
N LYS A 690 -4.42 20.11 -18.06
CA LYS A 690 -5.67 20.05 -17.28
C LYS A 690 -6.61 21.16 -17.74
N GLN A 691 -7.83 20.80 -18.12
CA GLN A 691 -8.87 21.72 -18.58
C GLN A 691 -10.11 21.56 -17.72
N GLY A 692 -10.47 22.60 -16.98
CA GLY A 692 -11.80 22.70 -16.37
C GLY A 692 -12.87 23.03 -17.43
N TYR A 693 -14.05 22.49 -17.28
CA TYR A 693 -15.18 22.77 -18.16
C TYR A 693 -16.48 22.98 -17.40
N LYS A 694 -17.32 23.83 -17.99
CA LYS A 694 -18.72 24.03 -17.59
C LYS A 694 -19.57 24.14 -18.86
N ILE A 695 -20.26 23.06 -19.20
CA ILE A 695 -21.10 22.96 -20.41
C ILE A 695 -22.53 22.70 -19.94
N GLY A 696 -23.37 23.75 -19.90
CA GLY A 696 -24.69 23.67 -19.29
C GLY A 696 -24.60 23.27 -17.81
N ASN A 697 -25.22 22.14 -17.47
CA ASN A 697 -25.23 21.57 -16.12
C ASN A 697 -24.06 20.63 -15.82
N PHE A 698 -23.20 20.33 -16.81
CA PHE A 698 -21.96 19.60 -16.63
C PHE A 698 -20.87 20.55 -16.14
N GLN A 699 -20.21 20.17 -15.06
CA GLN A 699 -18.99 20.85 -14.61
C GLN A 699 -17.97 19.83 -14.11
N GLY A 700 -16.73 20.06 -14.44
CA GLY A 700 -15.67 19.14 -14.07
C GLY A 700 -14.35 19.55 -14.68
N PHE A 701 -13.40 18.61 -14.77
CA PHE A 701 -12.17 18.81 -15.50
C PHE A 701 -11.75 17.53 -16.24
N VAL A 702 -11.00 17.72 -17.31
CA VAL A 702 -10.24 16.69 -18.01
C VAL A 702 -8.76 16.91 -17.69
N ASP A 703 -8.05 15.83 -17.39
CA ASP A 703 -6.62 15.81 -17.17
C ASP A 703 -5.98 14.78 -18.11
N VAL A 704 -5.00 15.20 -18.90
CA VAL A 704 -4.22 14.36 -19.81
C VAL A 704 -2.76 14.48 -19.46
N ALA A 705 -2.09 13.37 -19.18
CA ALA A 705 -0.69 13.35 -18.83
C ALA A 705 0.07 12.27 -19.60
N GLY A 706 1.14 12.67 -20.30
CA GLY A 706 2.15 11.76 -20.79
C GLY A 706 3.27 11.63 -19.76
N PHE A 707 3.71 10.43 -19.48
CA PHE A 707 4.73 10.16 -18.46
C PHE A 707 5.80 9.19 -18.97
N TYR A 708 7.01 9.37 -18.44
CA TYR A 708 8.15 8.48 -18.65
C TYR A 708 8.88 8.27 -17.33
N THR A 709 9.06 7.02 -16.94
CA THR A 709 9.80 6.60 -15.74
C THR A 709 10.89 5.63 -16.14
N GLN A 710 12.11 5.88 -15.68
CA GLN A 710 13.25 4.99 -15.86
C GLN A 710 13.77 4.57 -14.49
N TYR A 711 14.00 3.26 -14.32
CA TYR A 711 14.65 2.69 -13.16
C TYR A 711 16.00 2.11 -13.54
N LYS A 712 16.93 2.19 -12.60
CA LYS A 712 18.19 1.47 -12.59
C LYS A 712 18.26 0.64 -11.30
N ASP A 713 18.74 -0.58 -11.42
CA ASP A 713 18.83 -1.53 -10.32
C ASP A 713 17.44 -1.82 -9.68
N MET A 714 16.37 -1.92 -10.50
CA MET A 714 15.01 -2.19 -10.02
C MET A 714 14.95 -3.55 -9.32
N VAL A 715 14.44 -3.61 -8.10
CA VAL A 715 14.36 -4.87 -7.34
C VAL A 715 13.12 -5.65 -7.76
N GLU A 716 13.30 -6.90 -8.17
CA GLU A 716 12.23 -7.84 -8.45
C GLU A 716 12.39 -9.13 -7.67
N PHE A 717 11.29 -9.82 -7.44
CA PHE A 717 11.24 -11.13 -6.82
C PHE A 717 11.39 -12.19 -7.91
N GLN A 718 12.37 -13.07 -7.78
CA GLN A 718 12.70 -14.09 -8.78
C GLN A 718 12.68 -15.46 -8.16
N PHE A 719 11.93 -16.39 -8.75
CA PHE A 719 11.93 -17.80 -8.39
C PHE A 719 13.13 -18.54 -9.01
N GLY A 720 13.64 -19.53 -8.27
CA GLY A 720 14.78 -20.34 -8.70
C GLY A 720 15.14 -21.45 -7.73
N LEU A 721 16.27 -22.09 -8.00
CA LEU A 721 16.95 -23.02 -7.11
C LEU A 721 18.12 -22.31 -6.43
N PHE A 722 18.30 -22.54 -5.14
CA PHE A 722 19.29 -21.84 -4.34
C PHE A 722 20.13 -22.79 -3.51
N ASN A 723 21.42 -22.50 -3.40
CA ASN A 723 22.31 -23.18 -2.47
C ASN A 723 21.94 -22.84 -1.02
N ASN A 724 21.78 -23.85 -0.18
CA ASN A 724 21.45 -23.63 1.23
C ASN A 724 22.62 -23.10 2.07
N ALA A 725 23.88 -23.24 1.59
CA ALA A 725 25.07 -22.80 2.33
C ALA A 725 25.38 -21.30 2.14
N ASP A 726 25.31 -20.79 0.90
CA ASP A 726 25.68 -19.40 0.57
C ASP A 726 24.54 -18.60 -0.10
N TYR A 727 23.37 -19.23 -0.29
CA TYR A 727 22.17 -18.66 -0.89
C TYR A 727 22.32 -18.18 -2.34
N THR A 728 23.37 -18.62 -3.02
CA THR A 728 23.55 -18.32 -4.44
C THR A 728 22.52 -19.08 -5.28
N MET A 729 22.03 -18.43 -6.33
CA MET A 729 21.14 -19.08 -7.30
C MET A 729 21.94 -20.12 -8.11
N ILE A 730 21.40 -21.32 -8.20
CA ILE A 730 21.96 -22.41 -8.99
C ILE A 730 21.59 -22.18 -10.45
N ASN A 731 22.59 -22.08 -11.34
CA ASN A 731 22.39 -21.65 -12.70
C ASN A 731 22.46 -22.81 -13.71
N SER A 732 22.94 -23.99 -13.30
CA SER A 732 23.06 -25.16 -14.17
C SER A 732 22.75 -26.46 -13.44
N ILE A 733 22.30 -27.48 -14.19
CA ILE A 733 22.09 -28.85 -13.67
C ILE A 733 23.42 -29.42 -13.13
N SER A 734 24.53 -29.16 -13.82
CA SER A 734 25.84 -29.56 -13.35
C SER A 734 26.26 -28.95 -12.02
N ASP A 735 25.86 -27.70 -11.75
CA ASP A 735 26.11 -27.08 -10.45
C ASP A 735 25.23 -27.72 -9.37
N ALA A 736 23.95 -27.99 -9.66
CA ALA A 736 23.06 -28.71 -8.74
C ALA A 736 23.60 -30.10 -8.39
N ILE A 737 24.05 -30.89 -9.39
CA ILE A 737 24.65 -32.20 -9.17
C ILE A 737 25.92 -32.10 -8.35
N ARG A 738 26.83 -31.17 -8.69
CA ARG A 738 28.08 -30.95 -7.93
C ARG A 738 27.85 -30.63 -6.47
N MET A 739 26.81 -29.86 -6.18
CA MET A 739 26.44 -29.49 -4.83
C MET A 739 25.88 -30.69 -4.06
N ILE A 740 24.99 -31.46 -4.67
CA ILE A 740 24.43 -32.68 -4.08
C ILE A 740 25.54 -33.68 -3.78
N THR A 741 26.43 -33.93 -4.75
CA THR A 741 27.57 -34.83 -4.57
C THR A 741 28.63 -34.32 -3.61
N GLY A 742 28.70 -33.01 -3.40
CA GLY A 742 29.53 -32.33 -2.40
C GLY A 742 28.91 -32.24 -1.00
N GLY A 743 27.75 -32.85 -0.78
CA GLY A 743 27.03 -32.81 0.52
C GLY A 743 26.39 -31.46 0.84
N GLN A 744 26.25 -30.57 -0.18
CA GLN A 744 25.60 -29.28 -0.03
C GLN A 744 24.11 -29.39 -0.46
N GLY A 745 23.21 -29.05 0.41
CA GLY A 745 21.79 -29.05 0.09
C GLY A 745 21.39 -27.84 -0.77
N PHE A 746 20.35 -27.99 -1.58
CA PHE A 746 19.70 -26.88 -2.28
C PHE A 746 18.21 -26.84 -1.94
N GLY A 747 17.58 -25.69 -2.20
CA GLY A 747 16.15 -25.52 -2.02
C GLY A 747 15.52 -24.75 -3.15
N ILE A 748 14.22 -24.98 -3.34
CA ILE A 748 13.37 -24.23 -4.26
C ILE A 748 12.90 -22.98 -3.56
N GLY A 749 12.88 -21.86 -4.24
CA GLY A 749 12.35 -20.66 -3.62
C GLY A 749 12.46 -19.42 -4.46
N ALA A 750 12.48 -18.30 -3.78
CA ALA A 750 12.61 -17.02 -4.42
C ALA A 750 13.61 -16.12 -3.68
N GLN A 751 14.16 -15.17 -4.40
CA GLN A 751 15.12 -14.20 -3.90
C GLN A 751 14.85 -12.83 -4.52
N PHE A 752 15.20 -11.75 -3.82
CA PHE A 752 15.16 -10.41 -4.38
C PHE A 752 16.40 -10.13 -5.22
N HIS A 753 16.22 -9.73 -6.47
CA HIS A 753 17.28 -9.42 -7.42
C HIS A 753 17.10 -8.04 -8.06
N ASN A 754 18.22 -7.43 -8.47
CA ASN A 754 18.19 -6.19 -9.23
C ASN A 754 18.05 -6.47 -10.73
N VAL A 755 17.01 -5.92 -11.36
CA VAL A 755 16.92 -5.75 -12.82
C VAL A 755 17.72 -4.51 -13.20
N SER A 756 18.68 -4.63 -14.12
CA SER A 756 19.63 -3.56 -14.39
C SER A 756 18.97 -2.29 -14.88
N LYS A 757 17.97 -2.38 -15.78
CA LYS A 757 17.30 -1.21 -16.35
C LYS A 757 15.85 -1.52 -16.71
N ALA A 758 14.92 -0.72 -16.17
CA ALA A 758 13.50 -0.82 -16.47
C ALA A 758 12.96 0.55 -16.95
N GLN A 759 12.02 0.53 -17.89
CA GLN A 759 11.38 1.71 -18.45
C GLN A 759 9.86 1.54 -18.45
N ILE A 760 9.16 2.56 -18.00
CA ILE A 760 7.70 2.59 -18.04
C ILE A 760 7.28 3.94 -18.60
N TYR A 761 6.57 3.93 -19.72
CA TYR A 761 6.02 5.14 -20.31
C TYR A 761 4.58 4.95 -20.75
N GLY A 762 3.84 6.04 -20.87
CA GLY A 762 2.45 5.94 -21.24
C GLY A 762 1.71 7.24 -21.19
N VAL A 763 0.40 7.12 -21.35
CA VAL A 763 -0.55 8.22 -21.32
C VAL A 763 -1.68 7.89 -20.36
N GLU A 764 -2.03 8.85 -19.53
CA GLU A 764 -3.18 8.82 -18.65
C GLU A 764 -4.17 9.91 -19.06
N ILE A 765 -5.44 9.54 -19.21
CA ILE A 765 -6.54 10.46 -19.50
C ILE A 765 -7.59 10.24 -18.44
N SER A 766 -7.96 11.29 -17.72
CA SER A 766 -9.00 11.22 -16.71
C SER A 766 -9.96 12.41 -16.80
N THR A 767 -11.20 12.18 -16.39
CA THR A 767 -12.18 13.25 -16.19
C THR A 767 -12.97 12.97 -14.94
N ASN A 768 -13.18 14.00 -14.15
CA ASN A 768 -14.09 13.91 -13.03
C ASN A 768 -14.98 15.15 -12.98
N GLY A 769 -16.20 14.99 -12.46
CA GLY A 769 -17.12 16.08 -12.43
C GLY A 769 -18.50 15.71 -11.89
N VAL A 770 -19.41 16.68 -12.05
CA VAL A 770 -20.78 16.56 -11.63
C VAL A 770 -21.73 17.09 -12.71
N TYR A 771 -22.85 16.41 -12.94
CA TYR A 771 -23.99 16.88 -13.69
C TYR A 771 -25.13 17.20 -12.73
N ASN A 772 -25.57 18.44 -12.71
CA ASN A 772 -26.65 18.91 -11.83
C ASN A 772 -27.98 18.92 -12.62
N PHE A 773 -28.84 17.91 -12.44
CA PHE A 773 -30.20 17.90 -12.99
C PHE A 773 -31.07 18.99 -12.34
N ASN A 774 -30.99 19.07 -11.01
CA ASN A 774 -31.64 20.08 -10.16
C ASN A 774 -30.98 20.10 -8.78
N LYS A 775 -31.50 20.89 -7.84
CA LYS A 775 -30.94 21.00 -6.48
C LYS A 775 -30.86 19.67 -5.70
N ASN A 776 -31.75 18.72 -6.00
CA ASN A 776 -31.89 17.44 -5.28
C ASN A 776 -31.39 16.24 -6.08
N THR A 777 -30.98 16.43 -7.34
CA THR A 777 -30.60 15.35 -8.24
C THR A 777 -29.28 15.67 -8.92
N LYS A 778 -28.27 14.85 -8.68
CA LYS A 778 -26.91 15.03 -9.19
C LYS A 778 -26.36 13.71 -9.69
N LEU A 779 -25.51 13.76 -10.70
CA LEU A 779 -24.71 12.65 -11.17
C LEU A 779 -23.23 13.03 -10.99
N PHE A 780 -22.52 12.30 -10.14
CA PHE A 780 -21.07 12.41 -10.02
C PHE A 780 -20.43 11.36 -10.92
N TYR A 781 -19.32 11.71 -11.53
CA TYR A 781 -18.57 10.76 -12.39
C TYR A 781 -17.08 10.98 -12.25
N ASN A 782 -16.34 9.87 -12.28
CA ASN A 782 -14.88 9.82 -12.35
C ASN A 782 -14.52 8.70 -13.33
N LEU A 783 -13.93 9.07 -14.46
CA LEU A 783 -13.58 8.17 -15.55
C LEU A 783 -12.08 8.31 -15.83
N GLY A 784 -11.41 7.20 -16.05
CA GLY A 784 -9.99 7.26 -16.39
C GLY A 784 -9.53 6.08 -17.23
N TYR A 785 -8.64 6.37 -18.17
CA TYR A 785 -7.97 5.39 -18.98
C TYR A 785 -6.45 5.60 -18.88
N VAL A 786 -5.72 4.49 -18.73
CA VAL A 786 -4.26 4.51 -18.66
C VAL A 786 -3.71 3.49 -19.64
N TYR A 787 -2.82 3.95 -20.49
CA TYR A 787 -1.94 3.13 -21.29
C TYR A 787 -0.55 3.14 -20.69
N THR A 788 0.05 1.98 -20.48
CA THR A 788 1.42 1.82 -19.99
C THR A 788 2.20 0.84 -20.86
N GLU A 789 3.44 1.17 -21.15
CA GLU A 789 4.40 0.29 -21.82
C GLU A 789 5.54 -0.02 -20.83
N PRO A 790 5.43 -1.10 -20.02
CA PRO A 790 6.41 -1.45 -19.00
C PRO A 790 7.47 -2.38 -19.59
N ARG A 791 8.65 -1.86 -19.90
CA ARG A 791 9.74 -2.60 -20.58
C ARG A 791 10.89 -2.94 -19.63
N ASP A 792 11.38 -4.15 -19.75
CA ASP A 792 12.73 -4.54 -19.34
C ASP A 792 13.70 -4.11 -20.48
N ALA A 793 14.46 -3.05 -20.25
CA ALA A 793 15.27 -2.42 -21.30
C ALA A 793 16.50 -3.25 -21.68
N ASP A 794 16.94 -4.16 -20.83
CA ASP A 794 18.12 -5.01 -21.08
C ASP A 794 17.72 -6.41 -21.57
N TYR A 795 16.41 -6.66 -21.75
CA TYR A 795 15.92 -7.97 -22.19
C TYR A 795 16.54 -8.47 -23.49
N LYS A 796 16.74 -7.57 -24.46
CA LYS A 796 17.30 -7.92 -25.77
C LYS A 796 18.76 -8.41 -25.67
N GLU A 797 19.58 -7.69 -24.92
CA GLU A 797 21.01 -8.02 -24.75
C GLU A 797 21.23 -9.39 -24.08
N ARG A 798 20.32 -9.73 -23.15
CA ARG A 798 20.38 -11.02 -22.43
C ARG A 798 19.93 -12.21 -23.27
N ASN A 799 19.02 -12.01 -24.22
CA ASN A 799 18.41 -13.11 -24.99
C ASN A 799 19.05 -13.36 -26.36
N GLU A 800 19.81 -12.41 -26.92
CA GLU A 800 20.52 -12.61 -28.17
C GLU A 800 21.83 -13.41 -27.98
N ALA A 801 22.29 -13.58 -26.75
CA ALA A 801 23.62 -14.19 -26.48
C ALA A 801 23.59 -15.73 -26.38
N GLU A 802 22.44 -16.41 -26.31
CA GLU A 802 22.44 -17.86 -26.07
C GLU A 802 21.23 -18.61 -26.64
N ASP A 803 21.54 -19.81 -27.18
CA ASP A 803 20.57 -20.80 -27.58
C ASP A 803 20.01 -21.48 -26.33
N LEU A 804 18.85 -21.04 -25.91
CA LEU A 804 18.19 -21.25 -24.61
C LEU A 804 17.71 -22.66 -24.32
N TYR A 805 17.80 -23.50 -25.33
CA TYR A 805 17.25 -24.87 -25.28
C TYR A 805 18.22 -25.90 -24.71
N THR A 806 19.46 -25.51 -24.46
CA THR A 806 20.51 -26.47 -24.06
C THR A 806 20.71 -26.61 -22.55
N ASP A 807 20.30 -25.61 -21.74
CA ASP A 807 20.37 -25.71 -20.27
C ASP A 807 19.14 -25.05 -19.58
N PRO A 808 18.21 -25.88 -19.09
CA PRO A 808 16.98 -25.40 -18.45
C PRO A 808 17.20 -24.67 -17.12
N LEU A 809 18.39 -24.73 -16.53
CA LEU A 809 18.72 -24.08 -15.27
C LEU A 809 19.44 -22.72 -15.42
N GLN A 810 19.69 -22.25 -16.65
CA GLN A 810 20.20 -20.89 -16.87
C GLN A 810 19.16 -19.81 -16.52
N MET A 811 18.67 -19.86 -15.29
CA MET A 811 17.59 -18.98 -14.80
C MET A 811 18.05 -17.60 -14.40
N LYS A 812 19.35 -17.41 -14.14
CA LYS A 812 19.88 -16.15 -13.59
C LYS A 812 19.61 -14.97 -14.51
N GLU A 813 19.54 -15.20 -15.80
CA GLU A 813 19.41 -14.15 -16.78
C GLU A 813 18.00 -13.95 -17.33
N LYS A 814 17.06 -14.86 -17.02
CA LYS A 814 15.70 -14.88 -17.56
C LYS A 814 14.63 -14.89 -16.48
N SER A 815 14.51 -13.79 -15.76
CA SER A 815 13.40 -13.66 -14.81
C SER A 815 12.04 -13.48 -15.51
N ASN A 816 12.00 -12.97 -16.75
CA ASN A 816 10.77 -12.59 -17.47
C ASN A 816 10.45 -13.51 -18.63
N THR A 817 9.16 -13.80 -18.87
CA THR A 817 8.70 -14.54 -20.07
C THR A 817 8.75 -13.72 -21.35
N GLY A 818 9.14 -12.45 -21.31
CA GLY A 818 9.21 -11.56 -22.48
C GLY A 818 9.82 -10.20 -22.14
N LYS A 819 9.89 -9.32 -23.13
CA LYS A 819 10.48 -7.96 -23.03
C LYS A 819 9.75 -7.01 -22.10
N TYR A 820 8.71 -7.45 -21.44
CA TYR A 820 7.90 -6.65 -20.51
C TYR A 820 8.28 -6.96 -19.05
N LEU A 821 8.13 -5.99 -18.19
CA LEU A 821 8.22 -6.18 -16.75
C LEU A 821 7.08 -7.06 -16.25
N LYS A 822 7.35 -7.93 -15.30
CA LYS A 822 6.40 -8.92 -14.78
C LYS A 822 5.17 -8.30 -14.10
N TYR A 823 4.01 -9.00 -14.21
CA TYR A 823 2.78 -8.73 -13.44
C TYR A 823 2.14 -7.36 -13.71
N ARG A 824 2.22 -6.84 -14.93
CA ARG A 824 1.66 -5.54 -15.31
C ARG A 824 0.74 -5.66 -16.53
N PRO A 825 -0.48 -5.11 -16.46
CA PRO A 825 -1.33 -4.92 -17.63
C PRO A 825 -0.84 -3.73 -18.45
N LYS A 826 -1.18 -3.70 -19.73
CA LYS A 826 -0.86 -2.60 -20.65
C LYS A 826 -1.91 -1.51 -20.64
N HIS A 827 -3.16 -1.91 -20.53
CA HIS A 827 -4.32 -1.03 -20.57
C HIS A 827 -5.16 -1.19 -19.31
N SER A 828 -5.65 -0.08 -18.77
CA SER A 828 -6.58 -0.05 -17.65
C SER A 828 -7.61 1.06 -17.87
N PHE A 829 -8.88 0.72 -17.76
CA PHE A 829 -9.98 1.66 -17.73
C PHE A 829 -10.75 1.52 -16.42
N LYS A 830 -11.10 2.67 -15.82
CA LYS A 830 -11.86 2.72 -14.58
C LYS A 830 -12.94 3.78 -14.68
N ALA A 831 -14.12 3.46 -14.18
CA ALA A 831 -15.25 4.37 -14.14
C ALA A 831 -15.97 4.24 -12.80
N THR A 832 -16.21 5.35 -12.14
CA THR A 832 -17.10 5.47 -10.98
C THR A 832 -18.18 6.45 -11.30
N VAL A 833 -19.43 6.04 -11.16
CA VAL A 833 -20.60 6.87 -11.41
C VAL A 833 -21.54 6.76 -10.22
N ASP A 834 -21.99 7.91 -9.68
CA ASP A 834 -22.91 8.00 -8.56
C ASP A 834 -24.08 8.92 -8.90
N PHE A 835 -25.28 8.35 -8.98
CA PHE A 835 -26.52 9.09 -9.16
C PHE A 835 -27.17 9.33 -7.78
N GLN A 836 -27.23 10.58 -7.39
CA GLN A 836 -27.86 11.00 -6.15
C GLN A 836 -29.24 11.62 -6.43
N TRP A 837 -30.28 11.08 -5.82
CA TRP A 837 -31.62 11.60 -5.88
C TRP A 837 -32.23 11.71 -4.49
N LYS A 838 -32.39 12.93 -3.98
CA LYS A 838 -32.86 13.19 -2.61
C LYS A 838 -32.07 12.38 -1.56
N ARG A 839 -32.69 11.33 -1.01
CA ARG A 839 -32.14 10.45 0.02
C ARG A 839 -31.55 9.15 -0.53
N ILE A 840 -31.62 8.95 -1.83
CA ILE A 840 -31.15 7.73 -2.51
C ILE A 840 -29.85 8.04 -3.26
N ASN A 841 -28.90 7.14 -3.18
CA ASN A 841 -27.68 7.15 -3.97
C ASN A 841 -27.55 5.80 -4.69
N LEU A 842 -27.48 5.82 -6.01
CA LEU A 842 -27.22 4.63 -6.84
C LEU A 842 -25.83 4.81 -7.47
N GLY A 843 -24.92 3.89 -7.19
CA GLY A 843 -23.54 3.95 -7.66
C GLY A 843 -23.11 2.70 -8.42
N ALA A 844 -22.17 2.87 -9.33
CA ALA A 844 -21.50 1.79 -10.03
C ALA A 844 -20.00 2.09 -10.16
N ASN A 845 -19.16 1.05 -9.99
CA ASN A 845 -17.75 1.06 -10.36
C ASN A 845 -17.55 0.03 -11.47
N VAL A 846 -16.81 0.42 -12.49
CA VAL A 846 -16.36 -0.47 -13.56
C VAL A 846 -14.84 -0.41 -13.63
N ALA A 847 -14.20 -1.55 -13.62
CA ALA A 847 -12.76 -1.66 -13.84
C ALA A 847 -12.50 -2.70 -14.94
N TRP A 848 -11.86 -2.26 -16.03
CA TRP A 848 -11.40 -3.14 -17.10
C TRP A 848 -9.88 -3.09 -17.18
N LYS A 849 -9.26 -4.25 -17.37
CA LYS A 849 -7.82 -4.41 -17.54
C LYS A 849 -7.50 -5.38 -18.65
N SER A 850 -6.44 -5.07 -19.39
CA SER A 850 -5.87 -6.02 -20.33
C SER A 850 -5.12 -7.13 -19.58
N LYS A 851 -4.88 -8.25 -20.27
CA LYS A 851 -4.07 -9.35 -19.75
C LYS A 851 -2.70 -8.91 -19.27
N ILE A 852 -2.13 -9.66 -18.36
CA ILE A 852 -0.75 -9.48 -17.88
C ILE A 852 0.20 -9.95 -18.98
N LEU A 853 1.22 -9.12 -19.30
CA LEU A 853 2.10 -9.34 -20.46
C LEU A 853 3.23 -10.32 -20.18
N ALA A 854 3.78 -10.30 -18.97
CA ALA A 854 4.89 -11.13 -18.57
C ALA A 854 4.75 -11.59 -17.11
N VAL A 855 5.24 -12.78 -16.83
CA VAL A 855 5.31 -13.38 -15.50
C VAL A 855 6.70 -13.98 -15.31
N ASP A 856 6.96 -14.61 -14.16
CA ASP A 856 8.22 -15.28 -13.92
C ASP A 856 8.38 -16.46 -14.87
N TYR A 857 9.58 -16.60 -15.46
CA TYR A 857 9.86 -17.64 -16.44
C TYR A 857 9.67 -19.05 -15.89
N LEU A 858 10.10 -19.29 -14.64
CA LEU A 858 9.96 -20.59 -14.00
C LEU A 858 8.51 -21.10 -13.97
N MET A 859 7.54 -20.19 -13.98
CA MET A 859 6.11 -20.53 -13.94
C MET A 859 5.54 -20.97 -15.30
N MET A 860 6.22 -20.69 -16.43
CA MET A 860 5.60 -20.69 -17.78
C MET A 860 6.36 -21.51 -18.83
N ASP A 861 6.88 -22.64 -18.49
CA ASP A 861 7.52 -23.49 -19.48
C ASP A 861 6.51 -24.14 -20.45
N GLU A 862 6.87 -24.14 -21.74
CA GLU A 862 6.03 -24.62 -22.85
C GLU A 862 6.51 -25.94 -23.44
N ARG A 863 7.51 -26.64 -22.83
CA ARG A 863 8.05 -27.87 -23.40
C ARG A 863 7.00 -28.97 -23.56
N PRO A 864 7.09 -29.80 -24.61
CA PRO A 864 6.13 -30.87 -24.86
C PRO A 864 6.12 -31.89 -23.71
N LYS A 865 4.93 -32.39 -23.37
CA LYS A 865 4.66 -33.36 -22.29
C LYS A 865 5.45 -34.68 -22.31
N ALA A 866 6.28 -34.94 -23.33
CA ALA A 866 6.99 -36.20 -23.51
C ALA A 866 8.27 -36.32 -22.67
N GLN A 867 8.72 -35.22 -22.03
CA GLN A 867 9.88 -35.22 -21.14
C GLN A 867 9.50 -34.58 -19.83
N LEU A 868 9.19 -35.42 -18.83
CA LEU A 868 9.16 -34.97 -17.42
C LEU A 868 10.61 -34.67 -17.03
N ASP A 869 10.95 -33.41 -17.14
CA ASP A 869 12.25 -32.90 -16.75
C ASP A 869 12.21 -32.51 -15.27
N LEU A 870 13.35 -32.46 -14.62
CA LEU A 870 13.53 -31.99 -13.25
C LEU A 870 12.78 -30.69 -12.97
N MET A 871 12.70 -29.79 -13.96
CA MET A 871 12.03 -28.50 -13.82
C MET A 871 10.51 -28.63 -13.78
N ASP A 872 9.90 -29.58 -14.46
CA ASP A 872 8.45 -29.83 -14.33
C ASP A 872 8.12 -30.41 -12.96
N TYR A 873 9.03 -31.20 -12.43
CA TYR A 873 8.93 -31.69 -11.07
C TYR A 873 9.05 -30.57 -10.03
N VAL A 874 10.08 -29.72 -10.15
CA VAL A 874 10.26 -28.53 -9.29
C VAL A 874 9.04 -27.62 -9.36
N ARG A 875 8.46 -27.42 -10.54
CA ARG A 875 7.22 -26.65 -10.73
C ARG A 875 6.03 -27.33 -10.08
N GLY A 876 5.92 -28.64 -10.18
CA GLY A 876 4.86 -29.43 -9.54
C GLY A 876 4.88 -29.24 -8.03
N ILE A 877 6.04 -29.35 -7.40
CA ILE A 877 6.22 -29.09 -5.97
C ILE A 877 5.90 -27.64 -5.64
N ALA A 878 6.48 -26.67 -6.35
CA ALA A 878 6.36 -25.27 -6.03
C ALA A 878 4.95 -24.68 -6.29
N PHE A 879 4.28 -25.14 -7.37
CA PHE A 879 3.07 -24.46 -7.88
C PHE A 879 1.85 -25.39 -8.01
N GLY A 880 1.98 -26.65 -7.64
CA GLY A 880 0.93 -27.65 -7.68
C GLY A 880 0.65 -28.21 -9.06
N TYR A 881 0.34 -29.51 -9.09
CA TYR A 881 -0.16 -30.25 -10.26
C TYR A 881 -1.60 -30.68 -10.05
N SER A 882 -2.39 -30.66 -11.11
CA SER A 882 -3.64 -31.42 -11.15
C SER A 882 -3.75 -32.18 -12.47
N LYS A 883 -4.60 -33.19 -12.54
CA LYS A 883 -4.79 -34.11 -13.66
C LYS A 883 -4.78 -33.38 -15.03
N GLY A 884 -3.62 -33.30 -15.67
CA GLY A 884 -3.45 -32.76 -17.02
C GLY A 884 -3.39 -31.24 -17.13
N GLU A 885 -3.47 -30.46 -16.03
CA GLU A 885 -3.38 -29.01 -16.04
C GLU A 885 -2.20 -28.54 -15.19
N THR A 886 -1.28 -27.81 -15.81
CA THR A 886 -0.16 -27.15 -15.17
C THR A 886 -0.49 -25.69 -14.89
N LEU A 887 0.30 -25.00 -14.06
CA LEU A 887 0.17 -23.55 -13.88
C LEU A 887 0.23 -22.82 -15.22
N ALA A 888 1.12 -23.24 -16.14
CA ALA A 888 1.26 -22.60 -17.45
C ALA A 888 -0.01 -22.76 -18.32
N THR A 889 -0.61 -23.96 -18.38
CA THR A 889 -1.85 -24.19 -19.14
C THR A 889 -3.03 -23.43 -18.53
N TYR A 890 -3.16 -23.45 -17.21
CA TYR A 890 -4.19 -22.65 -16.52
C TYR A 890 -4.01 -21.14 -16.81
N TRP A 891 -2.78 -20.63 -16.67
CA TRP A 891 -2.51 -19.21 -16.87
C TRP A 891 -2.80 -18.75 -18.29
N LYS A 892 -2.43 -19.53 -19.32
CA LYS A 892 -2.76 -19.24 -20.72
C LYS A 892 -4.27 -19.14 -20.96
N LYS A 893 -5.04 -20.01 -20.31
CA LYS A 893 -6.51 -20.05 -20.44
C LYS A 893 -7.18 -18.88 -19.71
N HIS A 894 -6.70 -18.49 -18.51
CA HIS A 894 -7.36 -17.54 -17.62
C HIS A 894 -6.75 -16.13 -17.62
N ASN A 895 -5.52 -15.94 -18.12
CA ASN A 895 -4.92 -14.62 -18.27
C ASN A 895 -5.45 -13.90 -19.51
N THR A 896 -6.67 -13.46 -19.43
CA THR A 896 -7.40 -12.72 -20.50
C THR A 896 -7.69 -11.30 -20.03
N ASP A 897 -8.11 -10.44 -20.95
CA ASP A 897 -8.73 -9.17 -20.60
C ASP A 897 -9.98 -9.45 -19.75
N TYR A 898 -10.17 -8.65 -18.69
CA TYR A 898 -11.33 -8.81 -17.82
C TYR A 898 -11.94 -7.48 -17.40
N ALA A 899 -13.24 -7.50 -17.11
CA ALA A 899 -13.96 -6.39 -16.51
C ALA A 899 -14.65 -6.84 -15.23
N THR A 900 -14.61 -6.00 -14.20
CA THR A 900 -15.41 -6.14 -12.98
C THR A 900 -16.39 -4.99 -12.88
N VAL A 901 -17.57 -5.26 -12.36
CA VAL A 901 -18.61 -4.27 -12.11
C VAL A 901 -19.05 -4.42 -10.66
N ASP A 902 -19.00 -3.32 -9.91
CA ASP A 902 -19.58 -3.24 -8.58
C ASP A 902 -20.77 -2.30 -8.61
N MET A 903 -21.83 -2.64 -7.90
CA MET A 903 -23.03 -1.78 -7.78
C MET A 903 -23.33 -1.51 -6.31
N ARG A 904 -23.91 -0.34 -6.03
CA ARG A 904 -24.31 0.06 -4.68
C ARG A 904 -25.59 0.87 -4.70
N LEU A 905 -26.41 0.66 -3.68
CA LEU A 905 -27.60 1.42 -3.39
C LEU A 905 -27.51 1.96 -1.96
N GLY A 906 -27.43 3.28 -1.82
CA GLY A 906 -27.44 3.97 -0.53
C GLY A 906 -28.81 4.61 -0.27
N VAL A 907 -29.31 4.49 0.95
CA VAL A 907 -30.57 5.09 1.40
C VAL A 907 -30.36 5.82 2.73
N LYS A 908 -30.56 7.13 2.76
CA LYS A 908 -30.58 7.91 3.99
C LYS A 908 -31.96 7.79 4.64
N ALA A 909 -32.10 6.95 5.65
CA ALA A 909 -33.35 6.77 6.37
C ALA A 909 -33.72 8.00 7.20
N SER A 910 -32.75 8.63 7.87
CA SER A 910 -32.88 9.92 8.57
C SER A 910 -31.70 10.85 8.24
N LYS A 911 -31.52 11.92 8.98
CA LYS A 911 -30.31 12.76 8.90
C LYS A 911 -29.11 12.04 9.48
N GLU A 912 -29.35 11.19 10.46
CA GLU A 912 -28.34 10.48 11.25
C GLU A 912 -28.06 9.07 10.72
N VAL A 913 -29.05 8.39 10.10
CA VAL A 913 -28.96 6.97 9.73
C VAL A 913 -28.98 6.79 8.22
N ALA A 914 -28.00 6.04 7.71
CA ALA A 914 -27.90 5.61 6.32
C ALA A 914 -27.68 4.10 6.22
N PHE A 915 -28.30 3.47 5.24
CA PHE A 915 -28.10 2.08 4.87
C PHE A 915 -27.46 2.03 3.47
N GLN A 916 -26.60 1.03 3.25
CA GLN A 916 -25.99 0.78 1.96
C GLN A 916 -26.01 -0.71 1.65
N PHE A 917 -26.39 -1.03 0.43
CA PHE A 917 -26.42 -2.38 -0.15
C PHE A 917 -25.45 -2.38 -1.31
N MET A 918 -24.49 -3.29 -1.30
CA MET A 918 -23.45 -3.36 -2.32
C MET A 918 -23.33 -4.77 -2.87
N VAL A 919 -23.07 -4.86 -4.15
CA VAL A 919 -22.69 -6.10 -4.82
C VAL A 919 -21.36 -5.86 -5.52
N ASN A 920 -20.30 -6.45 -4.99
CA ASN A 920 -18.99 -6.39 -5.60
C ASN A 920 -18.83 -7.56 -6.58
N ASN A 921 -18.12 -7.34 -7.68
CA ASN A 921 -17.99 -8.30 -8.77
C ASN A 921 -19.38 -8.84 -9.25
N LEU A 922 -20.29 -7.94 -9.61
CA LEU A 922 -21.68 -8.25 -10.00
C LEU A 922 -21.76 -9.35 -11.06
N LEU A 923 -20.85 -9.34 -12.03
CA LEU A 923 -20.76 -10.29 -13.12
C LEU A 923 -20.22 -11.66 -12.69
N ASN A 924 -19.80 -11.81 -11.43
CA ASN A 924 -19.14 -13.00 -10.88
C ASN A 924 -17.94 -13.46 -11.70
N LYS A 925 -17.18 -12.49 -12.27
CA LYS A 925 -16.05 -12.79 -13.14
C LYS A 925 -14.88 -13.37 -12.32
N GLU A 926 -14.41 -14.55 -12.73
CA GLU A 926 -13.14 -15.10 -12.26
C GLU A 926 -11.99 -14.34 -12.92
N TYR A 927 -11.08 -13.80 -12.12
CA TYR A 927 -9.89 -13.10 -12.59
C TYR A 927 -8.75 -13.23 -11.59
N SER A 928 -7.53 -13.10 -12.10
CA SER A 928 -6.31 -13.16 -11.30
C SER A 928 -5.46 -11.91 -11.53
N TYR A 929 -4.99 -11.31 -10.46
CA TYR A 929 -4.06 -10.17 -10.52
C TYR A 929 -2.59 -10.62 -10.55
N ARG A 930 -2.32 -11.91 -10.32
CA ARG A 930 -1.06 -12.63 -10.49
C ARG A 930 -1.32 -14.13 -10.62
N PRO A 931 -0.37 -14.90 -11.11
CA PRO A 931 -0.48 -16.36 -11.06
C PRO A 931 -0.73 -16.87 -9.64
N MET A 932 -1.44 -17.98 -9.53
CA MET A 932 -1.76 -18.67 -8.26
C MET A 932 -2.57 -17.84 -7.25
N ALA A 933 -3.26 -16.79 -7.70
CA ALA A 933 -4.12 -15.97 -6.83
C ALA A 933 -5.38 -15.52 -7.57
N VAL A 934 -6.43 -16.29 -7.44
CA VAL A 934 -7.76 -15.94 -7.94
C VAL A 934 -8.43 -14.96 -6.97
N ALA A 935 -9.06 -13.93 -7.51
CA ALA A 935 -9.75 -12.90 -6.74
C ALA A 935 -11.07 -13.42 -6.13
N ALA A 936 -11.67 -12.61 -5.24
CA ALA A 936 -12.94 -12.96 -4.62
C ALA A 936 -14.08 -13.08 -5.65
N PRO A 937 -14.98 -14.06 -5.48
CA PRO A 937 -16.21 -14.15 -6.27
C PRO A 937 -17.16 -12.99 -5.94
N ARG A 938 -18.34 -12.98 -6.56
CA ARG A 938 -19.38 -12.00 -6.24
C ARG A 938 -19.60 -11.94 -4.72
N THR A 939 -19.70 -10.71 -4.19
CA THR A 939 -19.84 -10.50 -2.75
C THR A 939 -20.99 -9.54 -2.49
N PHE A 940 -21.88 -9.89 -1.57
CA PHE A 940 -23.03 -9.08 -1.17
C PHE A 940 -22.73 -8.43 0.18
N VAL A 941 -22.94 -7.12 0.29
CA VAL A 941 -22.63 -6.36 1.51
C VAL A 941 -23.81 -5.50 1.93
N VAL A 942 -24.11 -5.52 3.20
CA VAL A 942 -25.02 -4.56 3.85
C VAL A 942 -24.23 -3.76 4.86
N LYS A 943 -24.39 -2.44 4.82
CA LYS A 943 -23.73 -1.51 5.75
C LYS A 943 -24.75 -0.53 6.32
N MET A 944 -24.64 -0.24 7.61
CA MET A 944 -25.37 0.80 8.31
C MET A 944 -24.38 1.82 8.87
N ASP A 945 -24.60 3.07 8.59
CA ASP A 945 -23.86 4.21 9.17
C ASP A 945 -24.81 5.06 10.02
N ILE A 946 -24.39 5.39 11.24
CA ILE A 946 -25.10 6.30 12.16
C ILE A 946 -24.14 7.43 12.50
N THR A 947 -24.58 8.69 12.35
CA THR A 947 -23.77 9.88 12.69
C THR A 947 -24.60 10.84 13.52
N PHE A 948 -24.15 11.23 14.70
CA PHE A 948 -24.80 12.15 15.62
C PHE A 948 -23.80 12.99 16.40
#